data_1011e37de345c51151720b3a824c2f7c
#
_entry.id   1011e37de345c51151720b3a824c2f7c
#
_cell.length_a   1.000
_cell.length_b   1.000
_cell.length_c   1.000
_cell.angle_alpha   90.00
_cell.angle_beta   90.00
_cell.angle_gamma   90.00
#
_symmetry.space_group_name_H-M   'P 1'
#
loop_
_entity.id
_entity.type
_entity.pdbx_description
1 polymer ?
#
loop_
_entity_poly.entity_id
_entity_poly.type
_entity_poly.pdbx_seq_one_letter_code
_entity_poly.pdbx_strand_id
1 'polypeptide(L)'
;MQQVDIKSELSDVAATESPKPRRKWGFWRIVLIALGSIVALLLVALAVAIIWLGPIAEKYVESHDKELVGRSLTMDNLSVKLFSGEVSVDNVVLYEEDSVAEFVRIDHFATQLAVWELLSDLVRVDFIKVQSPKVQVLQGEESFNFDSLIDFILATYSSEEAVEESKPSAWTISINNVSMEGGEVLYRDETIDQNWKLSSLNVSTPSVEFGEEPVEVSLSTAINDEALLDGELNFNMNTLDFLFDGRLSNFNLADTYNYLTSTLNISSLEGLLSVDCNVEGNVEDVMAMNIKGNVLAKSLKMTAKDGSNLFSAETIDVQADRLKLDEQFFAFNTISVENYAARIAFFQNGTTNFEGLFVGDPEISVESSAEAVGEQMYDVKERVTVTTAEQEAPFKDVKFSVGALRLRGGELLYEDYTMHEPFSYTLSSLSVDSHNFELMSKNKIVVRSRLPKQGDAMIQWEGSLSDFYNQSILAMLSNVDMQGFSTFVEHYTAFPVTSGNLTVRSQNVVTNGALSGVNQFGTYNFEVGNKDKSLKAEYKLPMKLGIYVLTDHNKHIDLDIPISGDINSPEFSLRKVIWRAIGNVLLKVAASPFQWMNPLKQETFQSVPIDLLAPGLDSEDYARIDAMAEALKADSSLKVRLKPRVNYNRAVQKINELNLKIAYYNATQGDESGYLDMLDFARINDMKLSGSEVREFADSMLVARGIDPQGMTSSEKARQLYGDMADEQLLKVLAMRNGIISRYVAFQHSELPAEAFSLEKVTLETLKAYSGKDKYAVALIVGDDEVDVGSPETEEESKDTESQEITE
;
A
#
# COMPACT_ATOMS: atom_id res chain seq x y z
N MET A 1 -8.16 1.06 -55.38
CA MET A 1 -9.12 0.11 -55.99
C MET A 1 -9.33 -1.03 -55.04
N GLN A 2 -10.54 -1.22 -54.67
CA GLN A 2 -11.20 -2.14 -53.75
C GLN A 2 -11.13 -1.84 -52.26
N GLN A 3 -12.05 -0.95 -51.86
CA GLN A 3 -12.72 -0.97 -50.55
C GLN A 3 -13.45 -2.32 -50.44
N VAL A 4 -13.14 -3.06 -49.39
CA VAL A 4 -13.97 -4.19 -48.96
C VAL A 4 -14.81 -3.71 -47.77
N ASP A 5 -16.10 -3.71 -48.04
CA ASP A 5 -17.19 -3.34 -47.14
C ASP A 5 -17.33 -4.40 -46.01
N ILE A 6 -16.85 -4.13 -44.78
CA ILE A 6 -17.08 -4.96 -43.63
C ILE A 6 -18.23 -4.34 -42.82
N LYS A 7 -19.41 -4.38 -43.35
CA LYS A 7 -20.63 -3.89 -42.69
C LYS A 7 -21.80 -4.86 -42.70
N SER A 8 -21.60 -6.12 -42.97
CA SER A 8 -22.72 -7.08 -43.08
C SER A 8 -22.57 -8.42 -42.34
N GLU A 9 -21.62 -8.59 -41.44
CA GLU A 9 -21.50 -9.86 -40.66
C GLU A 9 -21.52 -9.68 -39.12
N LEU A 10 -22.09 -8.60 -38.60
CA LEU A 10 -22.28 -8.41 -37.16
C LEU A 10 -23.75 -8.27 -36.76
N SER A 11 -24.68 -8.94 -37.44
CA SER A 11 -26.11 -8.91 -37.13
C SER A 11 -26.70 -10.23 -36.58
N ASP A 12 -25.86 -11.22 -36.23
CA ASP A 12 -26.37 -12.47 -35.64
C ASP A 12 -25.57 -12.88 -34.37
N VAL A 13 -25.25 -11.94 -33.49
CA VAL A 13 -25.04 -12.29 -32.09
C VAL A 13 -26.35 -12.09 -31.37
N ALA A 14 -27.02 -13.21 -31.10
CA ALA A 14 -28.23 -13.27 -30.31
C ALA A 14 -28.07 -12.37 -29.11
N ALA A 15 -28.96 -11.37 -29.02
CA ALA A 15 -29.18 -10.65 -27.79
C ALA A 15 -29.57 -11.67 -26.71
N THR A 16 -28.63 -12.05 -25.88
CA THR A 16 -28.94 -12.60 -24.55
C THR A 16 -29.68 -11.49 -23.85
N GLU A 17 -30.99 -11.65 -23.69
CA GLU A 17 -31.78 -10.80 -22.80
C GLU A 17 -31.04 -10.80 -21.46
N SER A 18 -30.53 -9.63 -21.08
CA SER A 18 -30.10 -9.38 -19.71
C SER A 18 -31.30 -9.69 -18.81
N PRO A 19 -31.14 -10.51 -17.77
CA PRO A 19 -32.21 -10.78 -16.84
C PRO A 19 -32.68 -9.44 -16.30
N LYS A 20 -33.96 -9.15 -16.49
CA LYS A 20 -34.63 -7.96 -15.90
C LYS A 20 -34.24 -7.95 -14.42
N PRO A 21 -33.85 -6.83 -13.84
CA PRO A 21 -33.50 -6.77 -12.42
C PRO A 21 -34.75 -7.24 -11.64
N ARG A 22 -34.62 -8.39 -10.99
CA ARG A 22 -35.64 -8.89 -10.08
C ARG A 22 -35.84 -7.80 -9.03
N ARG A 23 -37.04 -7.29 -8.88
CA ARG A 23 -37.44 -6.27 -7.92
C ARG A 23 -37.30 -6.87 -6.53
N LYS A 24 -36.08 -6.81 -5.97
CA LYS A 24 -35.84 -7.24 -4.58
C LYS A 24 -36.63 -6.29 -3.68
N TRP A 25 -37.68 -6.78 -3.12
CA TRP A 25 -38.46 -6.06 -2.12
C TRP A 25 -37.58 -5.89 -0.91
N GLY A 26 -37.29 -4.65 -0.51
CA GLY A 26 -36.48 -4.39 0.67
C GLY A 26 -37.14 -4.96 1.93
N PHE A 27 -36.39 -5.48 2.86
CA PHE A 27 -36.84 -6.06 4.14
C PHE A 27 -37.96 -5.26 4.82
N TRP A 28 -37.87 -3.93 4.81
CA TRP A 28 -38.88 -3.04 5.38
C TRP A 28 -40.24 -3.08 4.67
N ARG A 29 -40.26 -3.28 3.35
CA ARG A 29 -41.51 -3.48 2.62
C ARG A 29 -42.18 -4.78 3.00
N ILE A 30 -41.40 -5.83 3.27
CA ILE A 30 -41.92 -7.14 3.70
C ILE A 30 -42.58 -7.01 5.08
N VAL A 31 -41.93 -6.33 6.02
CA VAL A 31 -42.43 -6.11 7.38
C VAL A 31 -43.73 -5.27 7.34
N LEU A 32 -43.74 -4.19 6.56
CA LEU A 32 -44.93 -3.35 6.41
C LEU A 32 -46.12 -4.08 5.72
N ILE A 33 -45.81 -4.92 4.72
CA ILE A 33 -46.85 -5.71 4.05
C ILE A 33 -47.39 -6.82 4.97
N ALA A 34 -46.49 -7.51 5.70
CA ALA A 34 -46.92 -8.53 6.66
C ALA A 34 -47.80 -7.92 7.76
N LEU A 35 -47.37 -6.77 8.32
CA LEU A 35 -48.17 -6.03 9.31
C LEU A 35 -49.48 -5.53 8.73
N GLY A 36 -49.46 -4.95 7.53
CA GLY A 36 -50.65 -4.49 6.81
C GLY A 36 -51.62 -5.62 6.48
N SER A 37 -51.08 -6.80 6.10
CA SER A 37 -51.92 -8.00 5.85
C SER A 37 -52.58 -8.52 7.11
N ILE A 38 -51.88 -8.50 8.25
CA ILE A 38 -52.45 -8.86 9.55
C ILE A 38 -53.59 -7.89 9.92
N VAL A 39 -53.35 -6.60 9.76
CA VAL A 39 -54.37 -5.56 10.03
C VAL A 39 -55.58 -5.69 9.08
N ALA A 40 -55.35 -5.94 7.78
CA ALA A 40 -56.41 -6.16 6.81
C ALA A 40 -57.25 -7.41 7.15
N LEU A 41 -56.62 -8.50 7.55
CA LEU A 41 -57.28 -9.74 7.95
C LEU A 41 -58.11 -9.54 9.22
N LEU A 42 -57.60 -8.76 10.18
CA LEU A 42 -58.31 -8.38 11.40
C LEU A 42 -59.51 -7.49 11.10
N LEU A 43 -59.45 -6.57 10.14
CA LEU A 43 -60.56 -5.72 9.70
C LEU A 43 -61.66 -6.52 8.99
N VAL A 44 -61.29 -7.53 8.19
CA VAL A 44 -62.25 -8.44 7.55
C VAL A 44 -62.95 -9.32 8.63
N ALA A 45 -62.17 -9.90 9.55
CA ALA A 45 -62.73 -10.65 10.66
C ALA A 45 -63.69 -9.78 11.53
N LEU A 46 -63.35 -8.51 11.74
CA LEU A 46 -64.15 -7.52 12.43
C LEU A 46 -65.49 -7.24 11.70
N ALA A 47 -65.45 -7.05 10.38
CA ALA A 47 -66.69 -6.76 9.58
C ALA A 47 -67.64 -7.96 9.61
N VAL A 48 -67.12 -9.18 9.53
CA VAL A 48 -67.95 -10.40 9.63
C VAL A 48 -68.44 -10.61 11.06
N ALA A 49 -67.71 -10.35 12.11
CA ALA A 49 -68.12 -10.48 13.51
C ALA A 49 -69.25 -9.48 13.91
N ILE A 50 -69.29 -8.30 13.32
CA ILE A 50 -70.36 -7.29 13.54
C ILE A 50 -71.73 -7.78 13.00
N ILE A 51 -71.67 -8.61 11.94
CA ILE A 51 -72.91 -9.09 11.30
C ILE A 51 -73.51 -10.32 11.98
N TRP A 52 -72.74 -11.14 12.72
CA TRP A 52 -73.16 -12.42 13.26
C TRP A 52 -72.77 -12.65 14.75
N LEU A 53 -73.74 -12.91 15.60
CA LEU A 53 -73.64 -13.00 17.04
C LEU A 53 -72.98 -14.25 17.57
N GLY A 54 -71.79 -14.12 18.22
CA GLY A 54 -71.17 -15.11 19.07
C GLY A 54 -70.84 -16.49 18.41
N PRO A 55 -71.17 -17.63 19.04
CA PRO A 55 -70.84 -18.98 18.56
C PRO A 55 -71.40 -19.33 17.16
N ILE A 56 -72.39 -18.59 16.68
CA ILE A 56 -72.91 -18.75 15.31
C ILE A 56 -71.93 -18.10 14.31
N ALA A 57 -71.33 -16.98 14.65
CA ALA A 57 -70.36 -16.28 13.87
C ALA A 57 -69.02 -17.07 13.81
N GLU A 58 -68.54 -17.62 14.93
CA GLU A 58 -67.38 -18.48 14.99
C GLU A 58 -67.46 -19.65 14.00
N LYS A 59 -68.54 -20.44 14.11
CA LYS A 59 -68.80 -21.56 13.22
C LYS A 59 -69.03 -21.16 11.77
N TYR A 60 -69.59 -19.98 11.51
CA TYR A 60 -69.75 -19.47 10.14
C TYR A 60 -68.41 -19.12 9.54
N VAL A 61 -67.57 -18.41 10.27
CA VAL A 61 -66.26 -18.01 9.81
C VAL A 61 -65.39 -19.23 9.56
N GLU A 62 -65.33 -20.20 10.48
CA GLU A 62 -64.56 -21.42 10.28
C GLU A 62 -65.07 -22.31 9.16
N SER A 63 -66.42 -22.29 8.88
CA SER A 63 -66.99 -23.07 7.76
C SER A 63 -66.81 -22.40 6.39
N HIS A 64 -66.51 -21.09 6.33
CA HIS A 64 -66.32 -20.30 5.12
C HIS A 64 -64.94 -19.64 5.09
N ASP A 65 -63.99 -20.15 5.85
CA ASP A 65 -62.65 -19.63 6.05
C ASP A 65 -61.94 -19.40 4.72
N LYS A 66 -61.99 -20.39 3.79
CA LYS A 66 -61.35 -20.30 2.47
C LYS A 66 -62.01 -19.28 1.54
N GLU A 67 -63.31 -19.05 1.71
CA GLU A 67 -64.03 -18.04 0.93
C GLU A 67 -63.77 -16.63 1.47
N LEU A 68 -63.58 -16.49 2.78
CA LEU A 68 -63.38 -15.21 3.46
C LEU A 68 -61.93 -14.79 3.50
N VAL A 69 -61.01 -15.74 3.73
CA VAL A 69 -59.58 -15.42 3.99
C VAL A 69 -58.65 -16.12 2.99
N GLY A 70 -59.16 -17.02 2.16
CA GLY A 70 -58.34 -17.80 1.22
C GLY A 70 -57.61 -18.98 1.82
N ARG A 71 -57.60 -19.13 3.15
CA ARG A 71 -56.89 -20.18 3.89
C ARG A 71 -57.73 -20.72 5.05
N SER A 72 -57.34 -21.87 5.55
CA SER A 72 -57.99 -22.43 6.74
C SER A 72 -57.71 -21.58 7.96
N LEU A 73 -58.78 -21.28 8.71
CA LEU A 73 -58.75 -20.46 9.91
C LEU A 73 -59.50 -21.19 11.04
N THR A 74 -58.87 -21.21 12.24
CA THR A 74 -59.54 -21.66 13.45
C THR A 74 -59.44 -20.61 14.53
N MET A 75 -60.43 -20.56 15.42
CA MET A 75 -60.48 -19.64 16.53
C MET A 75 -61.24 -20.21 17.71
N ASP A 76 -61.03 -19.67 18.90
CA ASP A 76 -61.72 -20.04 20.14
C ASP A 76 -62.42 -18.81 20.72
N ASN A 77 -63.54 -19.03 21.46
CA ASN A 77 -64.17 -18.05 22.31
C ASN A 77 -64.49 -16.69 21.67
N LEU A 78 -64.99 -16.68 20.42
CA LEU A 78 -65.46 -15.44 19.80
C LEU A 78 -66.57 -14.81 20.63
N SER A 79 -66.33 -13.61 21.15
CA SER A 79 -67.30 -12.84 21.98
C SER A 79 -67.62 -11.52 21.29
N VAL A 80 -68.91 -11.24 21.08
CA VAL A 80 -69.37 -10.00 20.51
C VAL A 80 -70.34 -9.35 21.49
N LYS A 81 -70.00 -8.16 22.00
CA LYS A 81 -70.88 -7.36 22.91
C LYS A 81 -71.54 -6.20 22.16
N LEU A 82 -72.76 -6.42 21.69
CA LEU A 82 -73.45 -5.49 20.78
C LEU A 82 -73.57 -4.07 21.33
N PHE A 83 -73.81 -3.88 22.65
CA PHE A 83 -74.02 -2.55 23.20
C PHE A 83 -72.76 -1.73 23.40
N SER A 84 -71.68 -2.38 23.71
CA SER A 84 -70.31 -1.71 23.81
C SER A 84 -69.60 -1.68 22.48
N GLY A 85 -69.99 -2.51 21.52
CA GLY A 85 -69.32 -2.68 20.26
C GLY A 85 -67.98 -3.43 20.39
N GLU A 86 -67.70 -4.11 21.53
CA GLU A 86 -66.47 -4.86 21.76
C GLU A 86 -66.59 -6.25 21.13
N VAL A 87 -65.56 -6.60 20.40
CA VAL A 87 -65.32 -7.92 19.81
C VAL A 87 -64.00 -8.45 20.33
N SER A 88 -64.03 -9.65 20.87
CA SER A 88 -62.79 -10.33 21.27
C SER A 88 -62.80 -11.82 20.85
N VAL A 89 -61.63 -12.32 20.52
CA VAL A 89 -61.44 -13.69 20.08
C VAL A 89 -60.09 -14.21 20.64
N ASP A 90 -60.08 -15.45 21.07
CA ASP A 90 -58.91 -16.11 21.58
C ASP A 90 -58.39 -17.13 20.56
N ASN A 91 -57.06 -17.39 20.62
CA ASN A 91 -56.36 -18.45 19.90
C ASN A 91 -56.74 -18.51 18.40
N VAL A 92 -56.59 -17.39 17.70
CA VAL A 92 -56.81 -17.32 16.27
C VAL A 92 -55.60 -17.94 15.56
N VAL A 93 -55.84 -18.96 14.72
CA VAL A 93 -54.79 -19.63 13.94
C VAL A 93 -55.15 -19.63 12.47
N LEU A 94 -54.35 -18.99 11.66
CA LEU A 94 -54.37 -19.04 10.21
C LEU A 94 -53.29 -20.02 9.74
N TYR A 95 -53.68 -20.98 8.92
CA TYR A 95 -52.80 -22.02 8.44
C TYR A 95 -52.19 -21.67 7.08
N GLU A 96 -51.12 -22.38 6.74
CA GLU A 96 -50.56 -22.35 5.39
C GLU A 96 -51.53 -22.99 4.38
N GLU A 97 -51.22 -22.91 3.11
CA GLU A 97 -52.04 -23.49 2.03
C GLU A 97 -52.31 -24.97 2.22
N ASP A 98 -51.35 -25.71 2.83
CA ASP A 98 -51.49 -27.13 3.15
C ASP A 98 -52.48 -27.41 4.28
N SER A 99 -52.99 -26.36 4.93
CA SER A 99 -53.92 -26.43 6.07
C SER A 99 -53.42 -27.26 7.26
N VAL A 100 -52.08 -27.40 7.39
CA VAL A 100 -51.40 -28.15 8.46
C VAL A 100 -50.46 -27.28 9.25
N ALA A 101 -49.52 -26.57 8.55
CA ALA A 101 -48.59 -25.67 9.20
C ALA A 101 -49.27 -24.34 9.58
N GLU A 102 -48.89 -23.79 10.74
CA GLU A 102 -49.38 -22.49 11.18
C GLU A 102 -48.63 -21.36 10.47
N PHE A 103 -49.38 -20.47 9.79
CA PHE A 103 -48.80 -19.23 9.24
C PHE A 103 -48.82 -18.12 10.27
N VAL A 104 -49.98 -17.86 10.88
CA VAL A 104 -50.19 -16.84 11.91
C VAL A 104 -50.99 -17.44 13.07
N ARG A 105 -50.48 -17.19 14.29
CA ARG A 105 -51.22 -17.47 15.54
C ARG A 105 -51.32 -16.19 16.35
N ILE A 106 -52.51 -15.90 16.91
CA ILE A 106 -52.77 -14.77 17.81
C ILE A 106 -53.43 -15.31 19.06
N ASP A 107 -52.80 -15.10 20.24
CA ASP A 107 -53.33 -15.61 21.50
C ASP A 107 -54.63 -14.90 21.88
N HIS A 108 -54.67 -13.58 21.75
CA HIS A 108 -55.86 -12.79 22.02
C HIS A 108 -55.94 -11.57 21.09
N PHE A 109 -57.08 -11.39 20.48
CA PHE A 109 -57.46 -10.19 19.72
C PHE A 109 -58.69 -9.54 20.33
N ALA A 110 -58.65 -8.21 20.51
CA ALA A 110 -59.80 -7.45 20.97
C ALA A 110 -59.86 -6.09 20.26
N THR A 111 -61.08 -5.67 19.94
CA THR A 111 -61.35 -4.34 19.36
C THR A 111 -62.69 -3.83 19.86
N GLN A 112 -62.87 -2.51 19.86
CA GLN A 112 -64.13 -1.88 20.23
C GLN A 112 -64.50 -0.82 19.22
N LEU A 113 -65.73 -0.97 18.65
CA LEU A 113 -66.35 0.01 17.75
C LEU A 113 -67.28 0.88 18.55
N ALA A 114 -67.20 2.19 18.43
CA ALA A 114 -68.16 3.13 19.05
C ALA A 114 -69.52 3.11 18.29
N VAL A 115 -70.32 2.05 18.50
CA VAL A 115 -71.53 1.75 17.73
C VAL A 115 -72.56 2.91 17.72
N TRP A 116 -72.56 3.71 18.78
CA TRP A 116 -73.52 4.86 18.85
C TRP A 116 -73.11 6.05 17.99
N GLU A 117 -71.79 6.18 17.62
CA GLU A 117 -71.34 7.23 16.75
C GLU A 117 -71.54 6.94 15.27
N LEU A 118 -71.84 5.72 14.90
CA LEU A 118 -72.33 5.38 13.55
C LEU A 118 -73.57 6.14 13.12
N LEU A 119 -74.32 6.63 14.09
CA LEU A 119 -75.50 7.49 13.83
C LEU A 119 -75.13 8.93 13.43
N SER A 120 -73.88 9.30 13.55
CA SER A 120 -73.34 10.64 13.28
C SER A 120 -72.32 10.63 12.11
N ASP A 121 -72.43 9.62 11.24
CA ASP A 121 -71.51 9.43 10.10
C ASP A 121 -70.03 9.32 10.48
N LEU A 122 -69.79 8.90 11.74
CA LEU A 122 -68.39 8.67 12.26
C LEU A 122 -68.20 7.18 12.59
N VAL A 123 -67.24 6.59 11.95
CA VAL A 123 -66.76 5.24 12.28
C VAL A 123 -65.53 5.38 13.22
N ARG A 124 -65.81 5.29 14.51
CA ARG A 124 -64.71 5.34 15.50
C ARG A 124 -64.45 3.96 16.11
N VAL A 125 -63.18 3.53 16.03
CA VAL A 125 -62.64 2.38 16.74
C VAL A 125 -61.90 2.90 17.97
N ASP A 126 -62.37 2.54 19.17
CA ASP A 126 -61.83 3.03 20.43
C ASP A 126 -60.46 2.37 20.76
N PHE A 127 -60.32 1.10 20.42
CA PHE A 127 -59.03 0.42 20.48
C PHE A 127 -58.98 -0.79 19.55
N ILE A 128 -57.75 -1.18 19.16
CA ILE A 128 -57.38 -2.48 18.59
C ILE A 128 -56.24 -3.04 19.42
N LYS A 129 -56.40 -4.23 19.98
CA LYS A 129 -55.40 -4.89 20.78
C LYS A 129 -55.08 -6.29 20.26
N VAL A 130 -53.81 -6.57 19.99
CA VAL A 130 -53.32 -7.86 19.52
C VAL A 130 -52.28 -8.37 20.54
N GLN A 131 -52.49 -9.54 21.12
CA GLN A 131 -51.59 -10.11 22.10
C GLN A 131 -50.89 -11.34 21.56
N SER A 132 -49.58 -11.39 21.72
CA SER A 132 -48.69 -12.49 21.39
C SER A 132 -48.89 -13.05 19.98
N PRO A 133 -48.99 -12.22 18.94
CA PRO A 133 -49.05 -12.74 17.58
C PRO A 133 -47.75 -13.42 17.21
N LYS A 134 -47.84 -14.62 16.60
CA LYS A 134 -46.72 -15.37 16.06
C LYS A 134 -46.91 -15.52 14.57
N VAL A 135 -45.89 -15.10 13.79
CA VAL A 135 -45.94 -15.12 12.33
C VAL A 135 -44.73 -15.87 11.80
N GLN A 136 -44.94 -16.81 10.86
CA GLN A 136 -43.91 -17.52 10.17
C GLN A 136 -43.84 -17.01 8.71
N VAL A 137 -42.72 -16.40 8.35
CA VAL A 137 -42.48 -15.91 7.03
C VAL A 137 -41.39 -16.75 6.38
N LEU A 138 -41.71 -17.39 5.25
CA LEU A 138 -40.78 -18.20 4.45
C LEU A 138 -40.57 -17.51 3.11
N GLN A 139 -39.31 -17.30 2.76
CA GLN A 139 -38.92 -16.83 1.45
C GLN A 139 -38.29 -18.00 0.69
N GLY A 140 -38.94 -18.43 -0.39
CA GLY A 140 -38.39 -19.34 -1.37
C GLY A 140 -37.62 -18.63 -2.48
N GLU A 141 -37.25 -19.34 -3.57
CA GLU A 141 -36.50 -18.77 -4.69
C GLU A 141 -37.28 -17.69 -5.46
N GLU A 142 -38.62 -17.84 -5.60
CA GLU A 142 -39.45 -16.95 -6.42
C GLU A 142 -40.56 -16.26 -5.66
N SER A 143 -40.96 -16.76 -4.49
CA SER A 143 -42.15 -16.29 -3.77
C SER A 143 -42.01 -16.41 -2.26
N PHE A 144 -42.84 -15.63 -1.56
CA PHE A 144 -43.07 -15.78 -0.13
C PHE A 144 -44.27 -16.70 0.14
N ASN A 145 -44.27 -17.34 1.30
CA ASN A 145 -45.41 -18.19 1.73
C ASN A 145 -46.73 -17.41 1.89
N PHE A 146 -46.71 -16.09 1.87
CA PHE A 146 -47.92 -15.25 1.98
C PHE A 146 -48.38 -14.64 0.65
N ASP A 147 -47.68 -14.81 -0.46
CA ASP A 147 -48.01 -14.15 -1.73
C ASP A 147 -49.39 -14.56 -2.24
N SER A 148 -49.71 -15.84 -2.17
CA SER A 148 -51.06 -16.34 -2.54
C SER A 148 -52.19 -15.74 -1.70
N LEU A 149 -51.90 -15.42 -0.42
CA LEU A 149 -52.86 -14.77 0.48
C LEU A 149 -53.09 -13.31 0.05
N ILE A 150 -52.04 -12.61 -0.34
CA ILE A 150 -52.14 -11.23 -0.87
C ILE A 150 -52.93 -11.23 -2.18
N ASP A 151 -52.60 -12.12 -3.11
CA ASP A 151 -53.31 -12.24 -4.38
C ASP A 151 -54.82 -12.52 -4.17
N PHE A 152 -55.13 -13.41 -3.23
CA PHE A 152 -56.56 -13.69 -2.88
C PHE A 152 -57.25 -12.45 -2.34
N ILE A 153 -56.66 -11.72 -1.40
CA ILE A 153 -57.23 -10.50 -0.80
C ILE A 153 -57.41 -9.43 -1.86
N LEU A 154 -56.45 -9.23 -2.72
CA LEU A 154 -56.56 -8.26 -3.80
C LEU A 154 -57.64 -8.65 -4.80
N ALA A 155 -57.75 -9.91 -5.21
CA ALA A 155 -58.78 -10.38 -6.14
C ALA A 155 -60.20 -10.32 -5.56
N THR A 156 -60.34 -10.52 -4.24
CA THR A 156 -61.63 -10.63 -3.60
C THR A 156 -62.17 -9.28 -3.12
N TYR A 157 -61.30 -8.40 -2.65
CA TYR A 157 -61.66 -7.16 -1.95
C TYR A 157 -61.23 -5.88 -2.62
N SER A 158 -60.38 -5.88 -3.68
CA SER A 158 -60.09 -4.70 -4.47
C SER A 158 -61.15 -4.56 -5.57
N SER A 159 -61.98 -3.52 -5.53
CA SER A 159 -62.88 -3.22 -6.62
C SER A 159 -62.09 -2.62 -7.80
N GLU A 160 -62.15 -3.27 -8.99
CA GLU A 160 -61.68 -2.69 -10.25
C GLU A 160 -62.62 -1.58 -10.80
N GLU A 161 -63.49 -1.00 -10.00
CA GLU A 161 -64.27 0.16 -10.45
C GLU A 161 -63.26 1.35 -10.51
N ALA A 162 -62.97 1.76 -11.75
CA ALA A 162 -62.30 2.97 -12.09
C ALA A 162 -62.74 4.10 -11.16
N VAL A 163 -61.76 4.86 -10.64
CA VAL A 163 -62.00 6.09 -9.89
C VAL A 163 -62.68 7.09 -10.79
N GLU A 164 -64.01 6.95 -10.96
CA GLU A 164 -64.84 8.10 -11.17
C GLU A 164 -64.72 8.94 -9.91
N GLU A 165 -64.45 10.25 -10.03
CA GLU A 165 -64.30 11.21 -8.94
C GLU A 165 -65.36 10.90 -7.84
N SER A 166 -64.90 10.09 -6.84
CA SER A 166 -65.72 9.72 -5.73
C SER A 166 -66.01 11.01 -4.96
N LYS A 167 -67.28 11.39 -4.86
CA LYS A 167 -67.69 12.39 -3.88
C LYS A 167 -67.06 12.01 -2.54
N PRO A 168 -66.45 12.96 -1.80
CA PRO A 168 -65.87 12.66 -0.50
C PRO A 168 -66.80 11.83 0.31
N SER A 169 -66.38 10.69 0.81
CA SER A 169 -67.19 9.84 1.69
C SER A 169 -67.74 10.72 2.81
N ALA A 170 -69.04 10.65 3.08
CA ALA A 170 -69.62 11.37 4.21
C ALA A 170 -69.15 10.86 5.56
N TRP A 171 -68.43 9.70 5.56
CA TRP A 171 -68.04 9.03 6.79
C TRP A 171 -66.60 9.42 7.13
N THR A 172 -66.34 9.88 8.38
CA THR A 172 -65.02 10.07 8.96
C THR A 172 -64.63 8.79 9.67
N ILE A 173 -63.41 8.31 9.43
CA ILE A 173 -62.88 7.12 10.11
C ILE A 173 -61.81 7.57 11.10
N SER A 174 -61.92 7.16 12.38
CA SER A 174 -60.92 7.39 13.43
C SER A 174 -60.66 6.08 14.15
N ILE A 175 -59.40 5.68 14.24
CA ILE A 175 -58.92 4.47 14.94
C ILE A 175 -58.01 4.90 16.05
N ASN A 176 -58.38 4.56 17.32
CA ASN A 176 -57.59 4.97 18.48
C ASN A 176 -56.96 3.76 19.18
N ASN A 177 -55.89 4.00 19.91
CA ASN A 177 -55.22 3.02 20.80
C ASN A 177 -55.00 1.65 20.16
N VAL A 178 -54.29 1.65 19.01
CA VAL A 178 -53.85 0.41 18.38
C VAL A 178 -52.61 -0.09 19.09
N SER A 179 -52.64 -1.33 19.58
CA SER A 179 -51.50 -1.96 20.25
C SER A 179 -51.32 -3.42 19.83
N MET A 180 -50.07 -3.79 19.62
CA MET A 180 -49.61 -5.16 19.51
C MET A 180 -48.56 -5.39 20.60
N GLU A 181 -48.73 -6.40 21.40
CA GLU A 181 -47.89 -6.69 22.55
C GLU A 181 -47.35 -8.14 22.46
N GLY A 182 -46.06 -8.32 22.67
CA GLY A 182 -45.38 -9.62 22.78
C GLY A 182 -45.40 -10.45 21.49
N GLY A 183 -45.40 -9.81 20.34
CA GLY A 183 -45.37 -10.49 19.05
C GLY A 183 -44.05 -11.24 18.80
N GLU A 184 -44.10 -12.29 17.97
CA GLU A 184 -42.96 -13.05 17.49
C GLU A 184 -43.06 -13.20 15.96
N VAL A 185 -41.99 -12.88 15.24
CA VAL A 185 -41.88 -13.11 13.80
C VAL A 185 -40.67 -14.00 13.56
N LEU A 186 -40.91 -15.14 12.93
CA LEU A 186 -39.88 -16.05 12.44
C LEU A 186 -39.77 -15.88 10.95
N TYR A 187 -38.67 -15.33 10.46
CA TYR A 187 -38.39 -15.20 9.05
C TYR A 187 -37.28 -16.15 8.63
N ARG A 188 -37.50 -16.93 7.61
CA ARG A 188 -36.53 -17.84 7.03
C ARG A 188 -36.41 -17.57 5.53
N ASP A 189 -35.16 -17.25 5.11
CA ASP A 189 -34.78 -17.16 3.72
C ASP A 189 -34.09 -18.48 3.31
N GLU A 190 -34.76 -19.29 2.50
CA GLU A 190 -34.24 -20.59 2.06
C GLU A 190 -33.21 -20.45 0.94
N THR A 191 -33.12 -19.28 0.28
CA THR A 191 -32.20 -19.03 -0.83
C THR A 191 -30.74 -18.92 -0.36
N ILE A 192 -30.54 -18.46 0.89
CA ILE A 192 -29.23 -18.24 1.50
C ILE A 192 -29.09 -18.92 2.88
N ASP A 193 -30.08 -19.75 3.25
CA ASP A 193 -30.19 -20.43 4.57
C ASP A 193 -30.04 -19.46 5.75
N GLN A 194 -30.79 -18.34 5.70
CA GLN A 194 -30.78 -17.33 6.75
C GLN A 194 -32.07 -17.35 7.57
N ASN A 195 -31.92 -17.26 8.89
CA ASN A 195 -33.04 -17.20 9.82
C ASN A 195 -32.97 -15.92 10.66
N TRP A 196 -34.12 -15.26 10.82
CA TRP A 196 -34.30 -14.12 11.71
C TRP A 196 -35.48 -14.37 12.64
N LYS A 197 -35.28 -14.02 13.89
CA LYS A 197 -36.32 -14.06 14.89
C LYS A 197 -36.51 -12.67 15.48
N LEU A 198 -37.68 -12.09 15.31
CA LEU A 198 -38.13 -10.94 16.09
C LEU A 198 -38.93 -11.46 17.26
N SER A 199 -38.59 -11.09 18.48
CA SER A 199 -39.26 -11.51 19.69
C SER A 199 -39.63 -10.30 20.55
N SER A 200 -40.68 -10.46 21.39
CA SER A 200 -41.18 -9.35 22.17
C SER A 200 -41.56 -8.12 21.33
N LEU A 201 -42.06 -8.35 20.12
CA LEU A 201 -42.48 -7.28 19.21
C LEU A 201 -43.66 -6.54 19.83
N ASN A 202 -43.45 -5.25 20.10
CA ASN A 202 -44.51 -4.34 20.53
C ASN A 202 -44.62 -3.22 19.53
N VAL A 203 -45.85 -2.92 19.10
CA VAL A 203 -46.17 -1.81 18.22
C VAL A 203 -47.36 -1.08 18.81
N SER A 204 -47.29 0.23 18.89
CA SER A 204 -48.43 1.03 19.36
C SER A 204 -48.56 2.34 18.60
N THR A 205 -49.78 2.75 18.41
CA THR A 205 -50.13 4.09 17.93
C THR A 205 -51.31 4.64 18.69
N PRO A 206 -51.25 5.88 19.19
CA PRO A 206 -52.33 6.51 19.93
C PRO A 206 -53.59 6.72 19.09
N SER A 207 -53.42 7.13 17.84
CA SER A 207 -54.50 7.37 16.90
C SER A 207 -54.07 7.24 15.46
N VAL A 208 -54.94 6.77 14.61
CA VAL A 208 -54.83 6.77 13.15
C VAL A 208 -56.01 7.53 12.61
N GLU A 209 -55.80 8.76 12.20
CA GLU A 209 -56.81 9.62 11.62
C GLU A 209 -56.44 9.87 10.15
N PHE A 210 -57.46 9.72 9.26
CA PHE A 210 -57.24 10.04 7.83
C PHE A 210 -57.40 11.56 7.63
N GLY A 211 -56.42 12.33 8.06
CA GLY A 211 -56.38 13.78 8.06
C GLY A 211 -54.98 14.34 7.77
N GLU A 212 -54.77 15.62 8.07
CA GLU A 212 -53.48 16.32 7.84
C GLU A 212 -52.42 15.99 8.92
N GLU A 213 -52.85 15.48 10.07
CA GLU A 213 -51.97 15.16 11.20
C GLU A 213 -51.18 13.85 10.92
N PRO A 214 -49.91 13.80 11.24
CA PRO A 214 -49.13 12.57 11.09
C PRO A 214 -49.52 11.50 12.10
N VAL A 215 -49.43 10.25 11.70
CA VAL A 215 -49.63 9.09 12.56
C VAL A 215 -48.29 8.77 13.30
N GLU A 216 -48.37 8.73 14.62
CA GLU A 216 -47.24 8.35 15.46
C GLU A 216 -47.30 6.84 15.73
N VAL A 217 -46.22 6.13 15.43
CA VAL A 217 -46.07 4.69 15.65
C VAL A 217 -44.80 4.42 16.45
N SER A 218 -44.96 3.80 17.62
CA SER A 218 -43.81 3.31 18.39
C SER A 218 -43.61 1.81 18.14
N LEU A 219 -42.37 1.39 17.98
CA LEU A 219 -41.94 0.01 17.74
C LEU A 219 -40.85 -0.38 18.72
N SER A 220 -40.95 -1.57 19.35
CA SER A 220 -39.85 -2.20 20.05
C SER A 220 -39.81 -3.69 19.78
N THR A 221 -38.59 -4.29 19.64
CA THR A 221 -38.45 -5.74 19.45
C THR A 221 -37.02 -6.16 19.78
N ALA A 222 -36.86 -7.45 20.13
CA ALA A 222 -35.53 -8.08 20.15
C ALA A 222 -35.32 -8.86 18.85
N ILE A 223 -34.12 -8.77 18.28
CA ILE A 223 -33.68 -9.50 17.09
C ILE A 223 -32.76 -10.63 17.56
N ASN A 224 -33.07 -11.86 17.17
CA ASN A 224 -32.38 -13.10 17.56
C ASN A 224 -32.18 -13.23 19.08
N ASP A 225 -33.12 -12.70 19.88
CA ASP A 225 -33.12 -12.65 21.34
C ASP A 225 -31.94 -11.87 21.98
N GLU A 226 -31.09 -11.20 21.21
CA GLU A 226 -29.89 -10.48 21.67
C GLU A 226 -29.91 -8.98 21.37
N ALA A 227 -30.13 -8.60 20.11
CA ALA A 227 -30.18 -7.20 19.72
C ALA A 227 -31.54 -6.58 20.05
N LEU A 228 -31.52 -5.32 20.49
CA LEU A 228 -32.74 -4.55 20.74
C LEU A 228 -32.91 -3.48 19.66
N LEU A 229 -34.13 -3.45 19.10
CA LEU A 229 -34.54 -2.41 18.16
C LEU A 229 -35.70 -1.64 18.77
N ASP A 230 -35.54 -0.34 18.97
CA ASP A 230 -36.56 0.61 19.34
C ASP A 230 -36.71 1.63 18.21
N GLY A 231 -37.93 2.08 17.94
CA GLY A 231 -38.19 3.05 16.89
C GLY A 231 -39.45 3.86 17.11
N GLU A 232 -39.42 5.10 16.70
CA GLU A 232 -40.57 6.01 16.63
C GLU A 232 -40.70 6.51 15.21
N LEU A 233 -41.88 6.28 14.61
CA LEU A 233 -42.21 6.69 13.24
C LEU A 233 -43.33 7.71 13.28
N ASN A 234 -43.12 8.88 12.72
CA ASN A 234 -44.15 9.87 12.39
C ASN A 234 -44.39 9.81 10.88
N PHE A 235 -45.60 9.46 10.48
CA PHE A 235 -45.96 9.22 9.08
C PHE A 235 -47.19 10.01 8.66
N ASN A 236 -47.09 10.83 7.64
CA ASN A 236 -48.22 11.56 7.06
C ASN A 236 -48.82 10.75 5.91
N MET A 237 -50.07 10.30 6.11
CA MET A 237 -50.74 9.47 5.12
C MET A 237 -51.10 10.18 3.81
N ASN A 238 -51.22 11.52 3.82
CA ASN A 238 -51.57 12.29 2.63
C ASN A 238 -50.35 12.66 1.79
N THR A 239 -49.27 13.12 2.43
CA THR A 239 -48.07 13.53 1.73
C THR A 239 -47.06 12.40 1.58
N LEU A 240 -47.24 11.29 2.28
CA LEU A 240 -46.34 10.13 2.36
C LEU A 240 -44.96 10.47 2.93
N ASP A 241 -44.85 11.62 3.62
CA ASP A 241 -43.63 12.00 4.34
C ASP A 241 -43.54 11.24 5.64
N PHE A 242 -42.31 10.93 6.02
CA PHE A 242 -42.04 10.26 7.30
C PHE A 242 -40.78 10.81 7.99
N LEU A 243 -40.84 10.72 9.32
CA LEU A 243 -39.69 10.89 10.20
C LEU A 243 -39.55 9.64 11.07
N PHE A 244 -38.42 8.98 11.01
CA PHE A 244 -38.13 7.80 11.79
C PHE A 244 -36.94 8.04 12.70
N ASP A 245 -37.14 7.89 14.00
CA ASP A 245 -36.06 7.83 15.01
C ASP A 245 -35.86 6.38 15.46
N GLY A 246 -34.72 5.81 15.16
CA GLY A 246 -34.42 4.40 15.40
C GLY A 246 -33.17 4.19 16.24
N ARG A 247 -33.21 3.22 17.14
CA ARG A 247 -32.10 2.74 17.92
C ARG A 247 -32.00 1.24 17.83
N LEU A 248 -30.88 0.77 17.28
CA LEU A 248 -30.49 -0.64 17.29
C LEU A 248 -29.32 -0.81 18.26
N SER A 249 -29.38 -1.76 19.16
CA SER A 249 -28.37 -2.01 20.16
C SER A 249 -27.86 -3.44 20.13
N ASN A 250 -26.54 -3.62 20.15
CA ASN A 250 -25.87 -4.92 20.25
C ASN A 250 -26.25 -5.94 19.16
N PHE A 251 -26.47 -5.47 17.95
CA PHE A 251 -26.75 -6.35 16.81
C PHE A 251 -25.52 -7.16 16.43
N ASN A 252 -25.64 -8.49 16.39
CA ASN A 252 -24.53 -9.38 16.07
C ASN A 252 -24.28 -9.39 14.56
N LEU A 253 -23.11 -8.90 14.12
CA LEU A 253 -22.74 -8.85 12.71
C LEU A 253 -22.60 -10.24 12.08
N ALA A 254 -22.29 -11.27 12.88
CA ALA A 254 -22.21 -12.64 12.38
C ALA A 254 -23.53 -13.12 11.76
N ASP A 255 -24.67 -12.60 12.22
CA ASP A 255 -25.99 -12.94 11.69
C ASP A 255 -26.20 -12.45 10.24
N THR A 256 -25.35 -11.52 9.77
CA THR A 256 -25.40 -11.02 8.38
C THR A 256 -24.49 -11.79 7.42
N TYR A 257 -23.69 -12.72 7.93
CA TYR A 257 -22.65 -13.39 7.16
C TYR A 257 -23.15 -14.02 5.85
N ASN A 258 -24.30 -14.70 5.88
CA ASN A 258 -24.84 -15.36 4.70
C ASN A 258 -25.20 -14.41 3.56
N TYR A 259 -25.64 -13.19 3.89
CA TYR A 259 -25.88 -12.13 2.88
C TYR A 259 -24.58 -11.65 2.23
N LEU A 260 -23.48 -11.65 2.97
CA LEU A 260 -22.19 -11.15 2.50
C LEU A 260 -21.45 -12.16 1.60
N THR A 261 -21.72 -13.46 1.74
CA THR A 261 -21.04 -14.51 0.97
C THR A 261 -21.23 -14.41 -0.55
N SER A 262 -22.31 -13.78 -0.99
CA SER A 262 -22.56 -13.50 -2.40
C SER A 262 -21.73 -12.32 -2.95
N THR A 263 -21.15 -11.51 -2.07
CA THR A 263 -20.43 -10.27 -2.44
C THR A 263 -18.98 -10.31 -1.98
N LEU A 264 -18.71 -10.92 -0.81
CA LEU A 264 -17.39 -10.94 -0.17
C LEU A 264 -16.86 -12.35 0.02
N ASN A 265 -15.63 -12.59 -0.34
CA ASN A 265 -14.89 -13.83 -0.12
C ASN A 265 -14.23 -13.84 1.28
N ILE A 266 -15.04 -13.78 2.32
CA ILE A 266 -14.59 -13.89 3.72
C ILE A 266 -15.01 -15.23 4.32
N SER A 267 -14.37 -15.66 5.40
CA SER A 267 -14.74 -16.88 6.15
C SER A 267 -15.58 -16.58 7.38
N SER A 268 -15.43 -15.39 7.98
CA SER A 268 -16.28 -14.93 9.09
C SER A 268 -16.31 -13.42 9.19
N LEU A 269 -17.43 -12.92 9.72
CA LEU A 269 -17.59 -11.55 10.20
C LEU A 269 -18.09 -11.62 11.63
N GLU A 270 -17.40 -11.01 12.58
CA GLU A 270 -17.73 -10.97 14.00
C GLU A 270 -17.82 -9.53 14.47
N GLY A 271 -18.62 -9.26 15.48
CA GLY A 271 -18.73 -7.95 16.10
C GLY A 271 -20.14 -7.59 16.48
N LEU A 272 -20.27 -6.57 17.31
CA LEU A 272 -21.56 -6.03 17.77
C LEU A 272 -21.75 -4.63 17.19
N LEU A 273 -22.91 -4.41 16.54
CA LEU A 273 -23.28 -3.13 15.94
C LEU A 273 -24.37 -2.46 16.77
N SER A 274 -24.21 -1.18 17.03
CA SER A 274 -25.27 -0.33 17.57
C SER A 274 -25.42 0.89 16.66
N VAL A 275 -26.66 1.29 16.40
CA VAL A 275 -27.01 2.40 15.50
C VAL A 275 -28.07 3.24 16.16
N ASP A 276 -27.83 4.54 16.27
CA ASP A 276 -28.86 5.54 16.55
C ASP A 276 -29.04 6.35 15.27
N CYS A 277 -30.24 6.39 14.70
CA CYS A 277 -30.48 7.09 13.44
C CYS A 277 -31.78 7.90 13.47
N ASN A 278 -31.73 9.03 12.77
CA ASN A 278 -32.88 9.84 12.41
C ASN A 278 -32.95 9.87 10.87
N VAL A 279 -34.06 9.42 10.33
CA VAL A 279 -34.32 9.30 8.90
C VAL A 279 -35.57 10.10 8.54
N GLU A 280 -35.41 11.07 7.69
CA GLU A 280 -36.48 11.93 7.17
C GLU A 280 -36.60 11.71 5.66
N GLY A 281 -37.80 11.47 5.15
CA GLY A 281 -37.95 11.22 3.72
C GLY A 281 -39.41 11.10 3.29
N ASN A 282 -39.60 10.68 2.04
CA ASN A 282 -40.90 10.40 1.45
C ASN A 282 -40.90 8.95 0.91
N VAL A 283 -42.01 8.24 1.09
CA VAL A 283 -42.14 6.83 0.68
C VAL A 283 -42.08 6.67 -0.85
N GLU A 284 -42.51 7.68 -1.62
CA GLU A 284 -42.47 7.64 -3.08
C GLU A 284 -41.02 7.82 -3.60
N ASP A 285 -40.16 8.53 -2.85
CA ASP A 285 -38.74 8.74 -3.21
C ASP A 285 -37.79 8.37 -2.05
N VAL A 286 -37.65 7.08 -1.82
CA VAL A 286 -36.77 6.54 -0.74
C VAL A 286 -35.30 6.82 -0.96
N MET A 287 -34.89 7.22 -2.16
CA MET A 287 -33.48 7.57 -2.43
C MET A 287 -33.14 9.00 -1.99
N ALA A 288 -34.14 9.88 -1.91
CA ALA A 288 -33.98 11.26 -1.45
C ALA A 288 -34.01 11.42 0.08
N MET A 289 -33.97 10.29 0.83
CA MET A 289 -33.96 10.33 2.29
C MET A 289 -32.73 11.08 2.82
N ASN A 290 -32.96 11.85 3.89
CA ASN A 290 -31.93 12.47 4.69
C ASN A 290 -31.68 11.63 5.95
N ILE A 291 -30.49 11.04 6.06
CA ILE A 291 -30.12 10.16 7.18
C ILE A 291 -29.07 10.85 8.02
N LYS A 292 -29.29 10.87 9.34
CA LYS A 292 -28.33 11.33 10.36
C LYS A 292 -28.20 10.22 11.41
N GLY A 293 -27.09 10.21 12.14
CA GLY A 293 -26.99 9.31 13.27
C GLY A 293 -25.60 8.87 13.62
N ASN A 294 -25.52 7.94 14.56
CA ASN A 294 -24.29 7.37 15.06
C ASN A 294 -24.27 5.86 14.84
N VAL A 295 -23.14 5.36 14.40
CA VAL A 295 -22.88 3.92 14.25
C VAL A 295 -21.72 3.55 15.14
N LEU A 296 -21.91 2.61 16.05
CA LEU A 296 -20.90 2.09 16.94
C LEU A 296 -20.74 0.58 16.71
N ALA A 297 -19.60 0.18 16.14
CA ALA A 297 -19.22 -1.23 16.07
C ALA A 297 -18.16 -1.55 17.12
N LYS A 298 -18.35 -2.68 17.83
CA LYS A 298 -17.42 -3.17 18.85
C LYS A 298 -16.93 -4.56 18.50
N SER A 299 -15.63 -4.81 18.77
CA SER A 299 -14.97 -6.10 18.56
C SER A 299 -15.18 -6.63 17.13
N LEU A 300 -15.13 -5.71 16.14
CA LEU A 300 -15.22 -6.07 14.74
C LEU A 300 -14.03 -6.93 14.34
N LYS A 301 -14.29 -8.05 13.66
CA LYS A 301 -13.26 -8.91 13.09
C LYS A 301 -13.75 -9.52 11.78
N MET A 302 -12.95 -9.34 10.75
CA MET A 302 -13.16 -9.89 9.41
C MET A 302 -12.02 -10.86 9.09
N THR A 303 -12.35 -12.11 8.80
CA THR A 303 -11.38 -13.18 8.54
C THR A 303 -11.44 -13.58 7.07
N ALA A 304 -10.28 -13.70 6.42
CA ALA A 304 -10.16 -14.18 5.06
C ALA A 304 -10.48 -15.68 4.94
N LYS A 305 -10.67 -16.19 3.70
CA LYS A 305 -10.89 -17.62 3.43
C LYS A 305 -9.72 -18.51 3.89
N ASP A 306 -8.50 -18.00 3.93
CA ASP A 306 -7.32 -18.69 4.43
C ASP A 306 -7.20 -18.70 5.96
N GLY A 307 -8.17 -18.11 6.67
CA GLY A 307 -8.20 -17.99 8.12
C GLY A 307 -7.37 -16.84 8.68
N SER A 308 -6.73 -16.02 7.84
CA SER A 308 -5.98 -14.85 8.30
C SER A 308 -6.90 -13.68 8.65
N ASN A 309 -6.45 -12.84 9.59
CA ASN A 309 -7.15 -11.60 9.92
C ASN A 309 -6.98 -10.59 8.78
N LEU A 310 -8.07 -10.18 8.12
CA LEU A 310 -8.07 -9.10 7.13
C LEU A 310 -8.07 -7.74 7.81
N PHE A 311 -9.02 -7.57 8.72
CA PHE A 311 -9.21 -6.35 9.49
C PHE A 311 -9.90 -6.68 10.82
N SER A 312 -9.49 -6.03 11.88
CA SER A 312 -10.19 -6.06 13.16
C SER A 312 -10.09 -4.70 13.85
N ALA A 313 -11.08 -4.37 14.69
CA ALA A 313 -11.08 -3.16 15.49
C ALA A 313 -11.84 -3.39 16.80
N GLU A 314 -11.32 -2.87 17.90
CA GLU A 314 -12.03 -2.92 19.18
C GLU A 314 -13.27 -2.02 19.15
N THR A 315 -13.13 -0.82 18.58
CA THR A 315 -14.22 0.15 18.47
C THR A 315 -14.13 0.91 17.14
N ILE A 316 -15.25 1.01 16.44
CA ILE A 316 -15.47 1.93 15.31
C ILE A 316 -16.66 2.80 15.67
N ASP A 317 -16.47 4.11 15.75
CA ASP A 317 -17.50 5.12 16.04
C ASP A 317 -17.60 6.07 14.84
N VAL A 318 -18.75 6.08 14.20
CA VAL A 318 -19.05 6.92 13.02
C VAL A 318 -20.24 7.80 13.34
N GLN A 319 -20.04 9.11 13.26
CA GLN A 319 -21.07 10.11 13.49
C GLN A 319 -21.42 10.77 12.15
N ALA A 320 -22.54 10.36 11.56
CA ALA A 320 -23.05 10.90 10.33
C ALA A 320 -23.87 12.18 10.60
N ASP A 321 -23.48 13.29 9.96
CA ASP A 321 -24.22 14.54 10.00
C ASP A 321 -25.33 14.56 8.97
N ARG A 322 -25.04 14.08 7.76
CA ARG A 322 -25.98 14.01 6.65
C ARG A 322 -25.56 13.00 5.60
N LEU A 323 -26.46 12.09 5.30
CA LEU A 323 -26.30 11.16 4.18
C LEU A 323 -27.53 11.32 3.26
N LYS A 324 -27.30 11.63 1.98
CA LYS A 324 -28.30 11.67 0.92
C LYS A 324 -27.85 10.83 -0.25
N LEU A 325 -28.57 9.76 -0.52
CA LEU A 325 -28.16 8.78 -1.52
C LEU A 325 -28.37 9.28 -2.97
N ASP A 326 -29.46 10.02 -3.20
CA ASP A 326 -29.80 10.61 -4.50
C ASP A 326 -28.79 11.67 -4.95
N GLU A 327 -28.27 12.46 -4.00
CA GLU A 327 -27.26 13.50 -4.25
C GLU A 327 -25.83 12.99 -4.14
N GLN A 328 -25.62 11.71 -3.82
CA GLN A 328 -24.32 11.12 -3.46
C GLN A 328 -23.57 11.96 -2.42
N PHE A 329 -24.30 12.48 -1.44
CA PHE A 329 -23.80 13.37 -0.41
C PHE A 329 -23.60 12.63 0.92
N PHE A 330 -22.36 12.57 1.40
CA PHE A 330 -21.95 11.84 2.61
C PHE A 330 -21.12 12.76 3.51
N ALA A 331 -21.74 13.33 4.51
CA ALA A 331 -21.07 14.21 5.49
C ALA A 331 -21.02 13.52 6.87
N PHE A 332 -19.83 13.42 7.42
CA PHE A 332 -19.57 12.84 8.73
C PHE A 332 -18.95 13.91 9.64
N ASN A 333 -19.40 13.98 10.89
CA ASN A 333 -18.76 14.80 11.91
C ASN A 333 -17.46 14.17 12.37
N THR A 334 -17.51 12.86 12.67
CA THR A 334 -16.36 12.11 13.16
C THR A 334 -16.40 10.68 12.64
N ILE A 335 -15.23 10.18 12.27
CA ILE A 335 -14.95 8.76 12.08
C ILE A 335 -13.77 8.42 12.99
N SER A 336 -13.98 7.56 13.97
CA SER A 336 -12.98 7.11 14.94
C SER A 336 -12.85 5.60 14.92
N VAL A 337 -11.60 5.11 14.88
CA VAL A 337 -11.30 3.67 14.94
C VAL A 337 -10.23 3.46 16.00
N GLU A 338 -10.49 2.58 16.96
CA GLU A 338 -9.59 2.30 18.08
C GLU A 338 -9.13 0.85 18.12
N ASN A 339 -7.83 0.65 18.42
CA ASN A 339 -7.19 -0.66 18.58
C ASN A 339 -7.50 -1.59 17.40
N TYR A 340 -7.17 -1.13 16.21
CA TYR A 340 -7.40 -1.87 14.98
C TYR A 340 -6.17 -2.64 14.54
N ALA A 341 -6.39 -3.74 13.82
CA ALA A 341 -5.35 -4.47 13.13
C ALA A 341 -5.75 -4.75 11.69
N ALA A 342 -4.80 -4.56 10.78
CA ALA A 342 -4.96 -4.83 9.36
C ALA A 342 -3.74 -5.60 8.84
N ARG A 343 -3.95 -6.40 7.79
CA ARG A 343 -2.90 -7.15 7.10
C ARG A 343 -2.89 -6.76 5.62
N ILE A 344 -1.71 -6.45 5.09
CA ILE A 344 -1.47 -6.25 3.66
C ILE A 344 -0.41 -7.27 3.24
N ALA A 345 -0.75 -8.14 2.30
CA ALA A 345 0.15 -9.15 1.76
C ALA A 345 0.22 -9.06 0.24
N PHE A 346 1.44 -9.13 -0.31
CA PHE A 346 1.72 -9.21 -1.74
C PHE A 346 2.20 -10.63 -2.07
N PHE A 347 1.58 -11.27 -3.05
CA PHE A 347 1.87 -12.66 -3.42
C PHE A 347 2.72 -12.75 -4.69
N GLN A 348 3.39 -13.89 -4.90
CA GLN A 348 4.29 -14.11 -6.04
C GLN A 348 3.61 -14.00 -7.42
N ASN A 349 2.30 -14.24 -7.48
CA ASN A 349 1.50 -14.07 -8.68
C ASN A 349 1.13 -12.61 -9.01
N GLY A 350 1.65 -11.65 -8.23
CA GLY A 350 1.39 -10.21 -8.38
C GLY A 350 0.06 -9.75 -7.80
N THR A 351 -0.67 -10.60 -7.08
CA THR A 351 -1.92 -10.25 -6.40
C THR A 351 -1.68 -9.80 -4.96
N THR A 352 -2.69 -9.18 -4.36
CA THR A 352 -2.71 -8.83 -2.93
C THR A 352 -3.77 -9.67 -2.20
N ASN A 353 -3.74 -9.67 -0.86
CA ASN A 353 -4.78 -10.31 -0.06
C ASN A 353 -6.16 -9.63 -0.16
N PHE A 354 -6.26 -8.47 -0.82
CA PHE A 354 -7.52 -7.77 -1.11
C PHE A 354 -8.09 -8.11 -2.48
N GLU A 355 -7.26 -8.57 -3.42
CA GLU A 355 -7.72 -9.04 -4.71
C GLU A 355 -8.49 -10.35 -4.54
N GLY A 356 -9.66 -10.43 -5.17
CA GLY A 356 -10.57 -11.54 -4.96
C GLY A 356 -11.37 -11.46 -3.66
N LEU A 357 -11.29 -10.35 -2.90
CA LEU A 357 -12.15 -10.12 -1.75
C LEU A 357 -13.62 -9.94 -2.18
N PHE A 358 -13.86 -9.37 -3.36
CA PHE A 358 -15.19 -9.25 -3.93
C PHE A 358 -15.48 -10.44 -4.86
N VAL A 359 -16.66 -11.04 -4.70
CA VAL A 359 -17.13 -12.13 -5.58
C VAL A 359 -17.45 -11.54 -6.95
N GLY A 360 -16.85 -12.08 -8.00
CA GLY A 360 -17.03 -11.58 -9.38
C GLY A 360 -15.96 -10.61 -9.84
N ASP A 361 -14.97 -10.29 -9.03
CA ASP A 361 -13.71 -9.79 -9.56
C ASP A 361 -13.18 -10.81 -10.58
N PRO A 362 -12.79 -10.39 -11.79
CA PRO A 362 -12.29 -11.34 -12.77
C PRO A 362 -11.12 -12.09 -12.15
N GLU A 363 -11.28 -13.42 -11.99
CA GLU A 363 -10.12 -14.28 -11.74
C GLU A 363 -9.12 -13.99 -12.84
N ILE A 364 -8.00 -13.38 -12.47
CA ILE A 364 -6.89 -13.18 -13.39
C ILE A 364 -6.32 -14.57 -13.65
N SER A 365 -6.89 -15.25 -14.65
CA SER A 365 -6.32 -16.45 -15.18
C SER A 365 -5.00 -16.10 -15.82
N VAL A 366 -3.93 -16.18 -15.01
CA VAL A 366 -2.57 -16.15 -15.51
C VAL A 366 -2.31 -17.51 -16.16
N GLU A 367 -2.68 -17.69 -17.44
CA GLU A 367 -1.97 -18.60 -18.29
C GLU A 367 -0.56 -18.04 -18.49
N SER A 368 0.29 -18.19 -17.49
CA SER A 368 1.70 -17.85 -17.59
C SER A 368 2.45 -19.06 -18.12
N SER A 369 2.91 -18.97 -19.35
CA SER A 369 4.11 -19.70 -19.75
C SER A 369 5.26 -19.23 -18.85
N ALA A 370 5.95 -20.18 -18.22
CA ALA A 370 6.99 -19.97 -17.21
C ALA A 370 8.23 -19.15 -17.66
N GLU A 371 8.28 -18.67 -18.90
CA GLU A 371 9.37 -17.85 -19.45
C GLU A 371 9.11 -16.34 -19.38
N ALA A 372 7.88 -15.90 -19.12
CA ALA A 372 7.53 -14.46 -19.02
C ALA A 372 7.59 -13.90 -17.59
N VAL A 373 7.83 -14.73 -16.58
CA VAL A 373 7.72 -14.37 -15.16
C VAL A 373 8.87 -13.48 -14.68
N GLY A 374 9.96 -13.35 -15.42
CA GLY A 374 11.14 -12.57 -15.02
C GLY A 374 11.05 -11.05 -15.25
N GLU A 375 10.27 -10.58 -16.19
CA GLU A 375 10.22 -9.15 -16.57
C GLU A 375 8.87 -8.45 -16.33
N GLN A 376 7.77 -9.19 -16.18
CA GLN A 376 6.42 -8.59 -16.01
C GLN A 376 5.97 -8.42 -14.56
N MET A 377 6.71 -8.93 -13.57
CA MET A 377 6.27 -8.98 -12.17
C MET A 377 6.31 -7.65 -11.40
N TYR A 378 6.72 -6.56 -12.04
CA TYR A 378 6.88 -5.28 -11.33
C TYR A 378 6.14 -4.11 -11.99
N ASP A 379 5.34 -4.37 -13.00
CA ASP A 379 4.54 -3.32 -13.64
C ASP A 379 3.06 -3.40 -13.20
N VAL A 380 2.78 -2.89 -11.99
CA VAL A 380 1.41 -2.53 -11.53
C VAL A 380 0.75 -1.54 -12.51
N LYS A 381 1.50 -1.03 -13.48
CA LYS A 381 1.08 -0.10 -14.50
C LYS A 381 0.22 -0.67 -15.61
N GLU A 382 0.30 -1.94 -15.94
CA GLU A 382 -0.52 -2.46 -17.04
C GLU A 382 -2.00 -2.62 -16.67
N ARG A 383 -2.37 -2.48 -15.40
CA ARG A 383 -3.78 -2.51 -14.99
C ARG A 383 -4.42 -1.16 -14.75
N VAL A 384 -3.62 -0.10 -14.66
CA VAL A 384 -4.10 1.26 -14.85
C VAL A 384 -3.57 1.71 -16.21
N THR A 385 -4.00 1.08 -17.28
CA THR A 385 -4.05 1.75 -18.57
C THR A 385 -5.04 2.89 -18.39
N VAL A 386 -4.52 4.03 -17.96
CA VAL A 386 -5.14 5.30 -18.25
C VAL A 386 -5.11 5.41 -19.77
N THR A 387 -6.10 4.84 -20.43
CA THR A 387 -6.46 5.26 -21.77
C THR A 387 -6.67 6.75 -21.64
N THR A 388 -5.90 7.53 -22.38
CA THR A 388 -6.07 8.97 -22.60
C THR A 388 -7.36 9.23 -23.42
N ALA A 389 -8.49 8.77 -22.92
CA ALA A 389 -9.83 9.25 -23.20
C ALA A 389 -10.28 9.79 -21.86
N GLU A 390 -10.62 11.07 -21.79
CA GLU A 390 -11.26 11.78 -20.69
C GLU A 390 -11.99 10.83 -19.72
N GLN A 391 -11.24 10.10 -18.87
CA GLN A 391 -11.85 9.42 -17.74
C GLN A 391 -12.15 10.53 -16.76
N GLU A 392 -13.43 10.89 -16.71
CA GLU A 392 -13.96 11.67 -15.60
C GLU A 392 -13.45 11.01 -14.31
N ALA A 393 -12.87 11.82 -13.41
CA ALA A 393 -12.29 11.32 -12.18
C ALA A 393 -13.33 10.40 -11.49
N PRO A 394 -12.98 9.14 -11.15
CA PRO A 394 -13.88 8.29 -10.40
C PRO A 394 -14.25 9.07 -9.13
N PHE A 395 -15.53 9.21 -8.83
CA PHE A 395 -16.07 10.01 -7.71
C PHE A 395 -16.29 11.52 -7.96
N LYS A 396 -16.27 12.01 -9.20
CA LYS A 396 -16.51 13.42 -9.51
C LYS A 396 -17.80 13.96 -8.92
N ASP A 397 -18.83 13.14 -8.87
CA ASP A 397 -20.16 13.52 -8.39
C ASP A 397 -20.37 13.19 -6.89
N VAL A 398 -19.45 12.47 -6.27
CA VAL A 398 -19.53 12.09 -4.85
C VAL A 398 -19.06 13.23 -3.96
N LYS A 399 -19.96 13.76 -3.13
CA LYS A 399 -19.67 14.77 -2.11
C LYS A 399 -19.39 14.05 -0.79
N PHE A 400 -18.13 13.82 -0.45
CA PHE A 400 -17.75 13.15 0.77
C PHE A 400 -16.91 14.07 1.66
N SER A 401 -17.32 14.20 2.93
CA SER A 401 -16.60 15.02 3.91
C SER A 401 -16.58 14.39 5.30
N VAL A 402 -15.49 14.62 6.04
CA VAL A 402 -15.32 14.17 7.43
C VAL A 402 -14.70 15.28 8.26
N GLY A 403 -15.41 15.77 9.27
CA GLY A 403 -14.92 16.83 10.17
C GLY A 403 -13.66 16.39 10.94
N ALA A 404 -13.66 15.16 11.48
CA ALA A 404 -12.49 14.59 12.15
C ALA A 404 -12.36 13.08 11.86
N LEU A 405 -11.26 12.71 11.19
CA LEU A 405 -10.86 11.30 11.01
C LEU A 405 -9.77 10.97 12.03
N ARG A 406 -10.00 9.96 12.87
CA ARG A 406 -9.08 9.57 13.95
C ARG A 406 -8.96 8.05 14.04
N LEU A 407 -7.79 7.52 13.72
CA LEU A 407 -7.46 6.13 13.95
C LEU A 407 -6.39 6.07 15.04
N ARG A 408 -6.54 5.17 16.02
CA ARG A 408 -5.65 5.07 17.19
C ARG A 408 -5.34 3.62 17.53
N GLY A 409 -4.11 3.40 18.02
CA GLY A 409 -3.70 2.10 18.55
C GLY A 409 -3.64 0.99 17.52
N GLY A 410 -3.48 1.35 16.23
CA GLY A 410 -3.48 0.38 15.15
C GLY A 410 -2.24 -0.49 15.08
N GLU A 411 -2.39 -1.66 14.48
CA GLU A 411 -1.32 -2.55 14.06
C GLU A 411 -1.50 -2.86 12.57
N LEU A 412 -0.43 -2.68 11.78
CA LEU A 412 -0.42 -3.05 10.38
C LEU A 412 0.68 -4.07 10.13
N LEU A 413 0.31 -5.27 9.74
CA LEU A 413 1.21 -6.31 9.27
C LEU A 413 1.36 -6.19 7.75
N TYR A 414 2.56 -5.84 7.32
CA TYR A 414 2.94 -5.84 5.91
C TYR A 414 3.75 -7.09 5.59
N GLU A 415 3.36 -7.82 4.56
CA GLU A 415 4.05 -9.02 4.08
C GLU A 415 4.27 -8.94 2.58
N ASP A 416 5.45 -9.33 2.14
CA ASP A 416 5.81 -9.39 0.72
C ASP A 416 6.44 -10.75 0.40
N TYR A 417 5.68 -11.57 -0.31
CA TYR A 417 6.08 -12.90 -0.76
C TYR A 417 6.70 -12.88 -2.17
N THR A 418 6.85 -11.70 -2.79
CA THR A 418 7.50 -11.54 -4.09
C THR A 418 9.02 -11.56 -4.00
N MET A 419 9.57 -11.38 -2.79
CA MET A 419 11.00 -11.42 -2.52
C MET A 419 11.57 -12.84 -2.61
N HIS A 420 12.91 -12.95 -2.65
CA HIS A 420 13.59 -14.26 -2.63
C HIS A 420 13.30 -15.06 -1.35
N GLU A 421 13.07 -14.36 -0.23
CA GLU A 421 12.52 -14.89 1.01
C GLU A 421 11.33 -14.00 1.44
N PRO A 422 10.30 -14.53 2.11
CA PRO A 422 9.20 -13.72 2.58
C PRO A 422 9.66 -12.59 3.50
N PHE A 423 9.27 -11.37 3.17
CA PHE A 423 9.51 -10.19 4.00
C PHE A 423 8.26 -9.90 4.83
N SER A 424 8.45 -9.63 6.12
CA SER A 424 7.37 -9.26 7.03
C SER A 424 7.80 -8.08 7.90
N TYR A 425 6.92 -7.08 8.02
CA TYR A 425 7.17 -5.89 8.83
C TYR A 425 5.91 -5.41 9.52
N THR A 426 5.98 -5.23 10.84
CA THR A 426 4.83 -4.81 11.64
C THR A 426 4.98 -3.36 12.07
N LEU A 427 4.00 -2.53 11.73
CA LEU A 427 3.83 -1.18 12.25
C LEU A 427 2.88 -1.26 13.45
N SER A 428 3.27 -0.71 14.60
CA SER A 428 2.46 -0.75 15.82
C SER A 428 2.09 0.66 16.30
N SER A 429 1.08 0.75 17.16
CA SER A 429 0.55 2.04 17.64
C SER A 429 0.27 3.01 16.50
N LEU A 430 -0.19 2.47 15.37
CA LEU A 430 -0.49 3.25 14.18
C LEU A 430 -1.65 4.21 14.46
N SER A 431 -1.42 5.47 14.17
CA SER A 431 -2.42 6.52 14.28
C SER A 431 -2.53 7.32 12.99
N VAL A 432 -3.76 7.67 12.62
CA VAL A 432 -4.06 8.52 11.47
C VAL A 432 -4.94 9.67 11.94
N ASP A 433 -4.58 10.88 11.59
CA ASP A 433 -5.32 12.10 11.89
C ASP A 433 -5.58 12.89 10.62
N SER A 434 -6.83 13.28 10.41
CA SER A 434 -7.20 14.30 9.45
C SER A 434 -8.35 15.15 10.00
N HIS A 435 -8.40 16.42 9.64
CA HIS A 435 -9.44 17.35 10.03
C HIS A 435 -9.98 18.04 8.80
N ASN A 436 -11.32 18.19 8.74
CA ASN A 436 -12.02 18.79 7.61
C ASN A 436 -11.62 18.13 6.27
N PHE A 437 -11.63 16.80 6.26
CA PHE A 437 -11.34 16.04 5.07
C PHE A 437 -12.48 16.17 4.07
N GLU A 438 -12.17 16.50 2.82
CA GLU A 438 -13.12 16.56 1.71
C GLU A 438 -12.50 15.88 0.49
N LEU A 439 -13.26 15.00 -0.17
CA LEU A 439 -12.77 14.16 -1.25
C LEU A 439 -12.10 14.95 -2.39
N MET A 440 -12.73 16.07 -2.80
CA MET A 440 -12.30 16.89 -3.94
C MET A 440 -11.42 18.07 -3.55
N SER A 441 -11.16 18.27 -2.27
CA SER A 441 -10.41 19.41 -1.74
C SER A 441 -8.98 19.01 -1.33
N LYS A 442 -8.17 20.01 -1.05
CA LYS A 442 -6.83 19.79 -0.49
C LYS A 442 -6.96 19.39 0.99
N ASN A 443 -6.47 18.22 1.30
CA ASN A 443 -6.49 17.61 2.62
C ASN A 443 -5.11 17.58 3.25
N LYS A 444 -5.09 17.37 4.57
CA LYS A 444 -3.90 17.06 5.34
C LYS A 444 -4.14 15.80 6.17
N ILE A 445 -3.33 14.78 5.92
CA ILE A 445 -3.36 13.52 6.69
C ILE A 445 -2.01 13.36 7.38
N VAL A 446 -2.03 13.04 8.67
CA VAL A 446 -0.83 12.76 9.46
C VAL A 446 -0.91 11.34 9.99
N VAL A 447 0.06 10.54 9.61
CA VAL A 447 0.22 9.15 10.05
C VAL A 447 1.41 9.07 10.99
N ARG A 448 1.26 8.41 12.14
CA ARG A 448 2.35 8.09 13.07
C ARG A 448 2.31 6.63 13.42
N SER A 449 3.47 6.02 13.57
CA SER A 449 3.60 4.63 13.96
C SER A 449 4.87 4.39 14.76
N ARG A 450 4.84 3.39 15.60
CA ARG A 450 6.01 2.79 16.18
C ARG A 450 6.52 1.68 15.26
N LEU A 451 7.83 1.67 15.06
CA LEU A 451 8.53 0.66 14.29
C LEU A 451 9.21 -0.36 15.26
N PRO A 452 9.55 -1.57 14.77
CA PRO A 452 10.30 -2.54 15.56
C PRO A 452 11.57 -1.94 16.19
N LYS A 453 12.01 -2.50 17.32
CA LYS A 453 13.21 -2.08 18.07
C LYS A 453 13.24 -0.59 18.42
N GLN A 454 12.09 -0.01 18.79
CA GLN A 454 11.93 1.39 19.25
C GLN A 454 12.18 2.45 18.17
N GLY A 455 11.95 2.13 16.92
CA GLY A 455 11.88 3.13 15.87
C GLY A 455 10.54 3.87 15.87
N ASP A 456 10.52 5.06 15.28
CA ASP A 456 9.33 5.87 15.09
C ASP A 456 9.19 6.32 13.63
N ALA A 457 7.96 6.41 13.16
CA ALA A 457 7.63 6.93 11.85
C ALA A 457 6.56 8.01 11.95
N MET A 458 6.71 9.09 11.20
CA MET A 458 5.69 10.10 10.95
C MET A 458 5.67 10.42 9.46
N ILE A 459 4.48 10.35 8.87
CA ILE A 459 4.24 10.75 7.49
C ILE A 459 3.13 11.78 7.49
N GLN A 460 3.34 12.91 6.84
CA GLN A 460 2.34 13.92 6.59
C GLN A 460 2.14 14.03 5.08
N TRP A 461 0.91 13.83 4.66
CA TRP A 461 0.48 14.04 3.29
C TRP A 461 -0.42 15.28 3.21
N GLU A 462 -0.19 16.11 2.21
CA GLU A 462 -1.05 17.24 1.88
C GLU A 462 -1.34 17.23 0.37
N GLY A 463 -2.61 17.12 0.00
CA GLY A 463 -3.03 17.02 -1.39
C GLY A 463 -4.51 16.78 -1.53
N SER A 464 -4.98 16.56 -2.76
CA SER A 464 -6.33 16.12 -3.08
C SER A 464 -6.32 14.72 -3.64
N LEU A 465 -7.31 13.89 -3.27
CA LEU A 465 -7.49 12.56 -3.87
C LEU A 465 -7.98 12.63 -5.32
N SER A 466 -8.50 13.79 -5.74
CA SER A 466 -8.90 14.04 -7.13
C SER A 466 -7.80 14.64 -7.99
N ASP A 467 -6.69 15.08 -7.39
CA ASP A 467 -5.55 15.69 -8.09
C ASP A 467 -4.23 15.10 -7.62
N PHE A 468 -3.83 13.97 -8.19
CA PHE A 468 -2.56 13.32 -7.88
C PHE A 468 -1.34 14.07 -8.42
N TYR A 469 -1.54 15.08 -9.27
CA TYR A 469 -0.47 15.86 -9.88
C TYR A 469 0.05 17.01 -8.99
N ASN A 470 -0.65 17.33 -7.89
CA ASN A 470 -0.30 18.41 -6.97
C ASN A 470 -0.37 17.95 -5.51
N GLN A 471 0.74 17.43 -4.99
CA GLN A 471 0.79 16.83 -3.67
C GLN A 471 2.09 17.16 -2.93
N SER A 472 2.08 17.09 -1.62
CA SER A 472 3.25 17.20 -0.76
C SER A 472 3.29 16.06 0.26
N ILE A 473 4.47 15.45 0.40
CA ILE A 473 4.70 14.38 1.37
C ILE A 473 5.92 14.75 2.21
N LEU A 474 5.74 14.82 3.52
CA LEU A 474 6.81 14.90 4.50
C LEU A 474 6.87 13.58 5.25
N ALA A 475 8.02 12.90 5.23
CA ALA A 475 8.25 11.69 6.01
C ALA A 475 9.44 11.90 6.97
N MET A 476 9.25 11.50 8.22
CA MET A 476 10.27 11.46 9.24
C MET A 476 10.30 10.07 9.84
N LEU A 477 11.42 9.40 9.69
CA LEU A 477 11.68 8.09 10.29
C LEU A 477 12.87 8.24 11.24
N SER A 478 12.79 7.69 12.41
CA SER A 478 13.90 7.72 13.37
C SER A 478 14.16 6.35 13.96
N ASN A 479 15.43 6.03 14.14
CA ASN A 479 15.91 4.78 14.73
C ASN A 479 15.31 3.52 14.07
N VAL A 480 15.20 3.50 12.73
CA VAL A 480 14.71 2.35 11.97
C VAL A 480 15.77 1.25 12.00
N ASP A 481 15.41 0.07 12.49
CA ASP A 481 16.28 -1.09 12.46
C ASP A 481 16.50 -1.60 11.03
N MET A 482 17.70 -1.37 10.49
CA MET A 482 18.03 -1.76 9.12
C MET A 482 18.16 -3.27 8.93
N GLN A 483 18.47 -4.02 10.01
CA GLN A 483 18.52 -5.47 9.96
C GLN A 483 17.15 -6.07 9.65
N GLY A 484 16.07 -5.44 10.12
CA GLY A 484 14.69 -5.82 9.78
C GLY A 484 14.37 -5.69 8.28
N PHE A 485 15.15 -4.91 7.52
CA PHE A 485 15.02 -4.77 6.06
C PHE A 485 16.06 -5.59 5.27
N SER A 486 16.78 -6.51 5.96
CA SER A 486 17.83 -7.28 5.29
C SER A 486 17.35 -8.01 4.05
N THR A 487 16.26 -8.76 4.14
CA THR A 487 15.66 -9.50 3.01
C THR A 487 15.34 -8.55 1.82
N PHE A 488 14.84 -7.35 2.14
CA PHE A 488 14.52 -6.35 1.12
C PHE A 488 15.78 -5.81 0.42
N VAL A 489 16.80 -5.42 1.19
CA VAL A 489 18.06 -4.91 0.63
C VAL A 489 18.80 -6.01 -0.13
N GLU A 490 18.83 -7.22 0.40
CA GLU A 490 19.47 -8.38 -0.20
C GLU A 490 18.84 -8.78 -1.53
N HIS A 491 17.51 -8.76 -1.62
CA HIS A 491 16.80 -9.03 -2.87
C HIS A 491 17.28 -8.12 -4.01
N TYR A 492 17.49 -6.81 -3.75
CA TYR A 492 17.90 -5.85 -4.77
C TYR A 492 19.39 -5.79 -5.01
N THR A 493 20.22 -6.02 -3.99
CA THR A 493 21.67 -5.80 -4.05
C THR A 493 22.51 -7.06 -3.89
N ALA A 494 21.91 -8.18 -3.47
CA ALA A 494 22.54 -9.41 -3.04
C ALA A 494 23.46 -9.25 -1.80
N PHE A 495 23.27 -8.19 -0.99
CA PHE A 495 24.00 -7.99 0.25
C PHE A 495 23.02 -7.97 1.43
N PRO A 496 23.09 -8.94 2.38
CA PRO A 496 22.29 -8.91 3.59
C PRO A 496 22.74 -7.77 4.51
N VAL A 497 21.81 -7.11 5.17
CA VAL A 497 22.12 -6.11 6.21
C VAL A 497 22.34 -6.82 7.53
N THR A 498 23.49 -6.60 8.15
CA THR A 498 23.88 -7.24 9.41
C THR A 498 23.65 -6.35 10.63
N SER A 499 23.74 -5.03 10.46
CA SER A 499 23.45 -4.06 11.51
C SER A 499 23.14 -2.68 10.93
N GLY A 500 22.65 -1.78 11.76
CA GLY A 500 22.47 -0.38 11.46
C GLY A 500 21.12 0.17 11.86
N ASN A 501 21.10 1.44 12.22
CA ASN A 501 19.90 2.22 12.47
C ASN A 501 19.83 3.35 11.44
N LEU A 502 18.65 3.56 10.86
CA LEU A 502 18.39 4.58 9.85
C LEU A 502 17.49 5.69 10.41
N THR A 503 17.86 6.90 10.10
CA THR A 503 17.02 8.10 10.28
C THR A 503 16.77 8.72 8.91
N VAL A 504 15.52 9.03 8.57
CA VAL A 504 15.14 9.66 7.30
C VAL A 504 14.35 10.93 7.56
N ARG A 505 14.71 11.98 6.88
CA ARG A 505 13.89 13.18 6.72
C ARG A 505 13.71 13.42 5.24
N SER A 506 12.49 13.24 4.77
CA SER A 506 12.14 13.27 3.35
C SER A 506 11.03 14.29 3.13
N GLN A 507 11.27 15.25 2.25
CA GLN A 507 10.27 16.23 1.84
C GLN A 507 10.19 16.23 0.32
N ASN A 508 9.05 15.76 -0.20
CA ASN A 508 8.80 15.64 -1.62
C ASN A 508 7.54 16.39 -2.00
N VAL A 509 7.59 17.06 -3.13
CA VAL A 509 6.46 17.81 -3.69
C VAL A 509 6.28 17.40 -5.15
N VAL A 510 5.05 17.15 -5.52
CA VAL A 510 4.64 16.96 -6.91
C VAL A 510 3.89 18.23 -7.33
N THR A 511 4.31 18.84 -8.42
CA THR A 511 3.67 20.02 -9.00
C THR A 511 3.45 19.78 -10.48
N ASN A 512 2.20 19.76 -10.92
CA ASN A 512 1.81 19.45 -12.30
C ASN A 512 2.45 18.16 -12.83
N GLY A 513 2.56 17.15 -11.96
CA GLY A 513 3.17 15.86 -12.29
C GLY A 513 4.71 15.80 -12.13
N ALA A 514 5.39 16.92 -11.98
CA ALA A 514 6.83 16.94 -11.74
C ALA A 514 7.12 16.71 -10.24
N LEU A 515 7.76 15.58 -9.92
CA LEU A 515 8.26 15.25 -8.58
C LEU A 515 9.60 15.95 -8.33
N SER A 516 9.71 16.61 -7.19
CA SER A 516 10.94 17.20 -6.68
C SER A 516 11.02 16.98 -5.18
N GLY A 517 12.19 16.57 -4.67
CA GLY A 517 12.34 16.32 -3.24
C GLY A 517 13.76 16.43 -2.73
N VAL A 518 13.86 16.77 -1.45
CA VAL A 518 15.09 16.75 -0.67
C VAL A 518 14.96 15.67 0.40
N ASN A 519 15.91 14.74 0.42
CA ASN A 519 15.85 13.57 1.26
C ASN A 519 17.18 13.41 2.00
N GLN A 520 17.13 13.49 3.32
CA GLN A 520 18.28 13.31 4.19
C GLN A 520 18.20 11.92 4.81
N PHE A 521 19.27 11.15 4.61
CA PHE A 521 19.45 9.81 5.16
C PHE A 521 20.64 9.82 6.10
N GLY A 522 20.39 9.56 7.36
CA GLY A 522 21.45 9.36 8.35
C GLY A 522 21.45 7.90 8.81
N THR A 523 22.60 7.22 8.77
CA THR A 523 22.71 5.89 9.35
C THR A 523 23.77 5.86 10.45
N TYR A 524 23.55 5.00 11.44
CA TYR A 524 24.53 4.72 12.49
C TYR A 524 24.85 3.23 12.51
N ASN A 525 26.16 2.89 12.52
CA ASN A 525 26.66 1.51 12.57
C ASN A 525 26.07 0.60 11.49
N PHE A 526 25.94 1.14 10.25
CA PHE A 526 25.38 0.41 9.12
C PHE A 526 26.43 -0.51 8.52
N GLU A 527 26.13 -1.81 8.50
CA GLU A 527 27.01 -2.85 7.98
C GLU A 527 26.22 -3.85 7.12
N VAL A 528 26.88 -4.36 6.08
CA VAL A 528 26.36 -5.42 5.22
C VAL A 528 27.26 -6.65 5.27
N GLY A 529 26.65 -7.82 5.15
CA GLY A 529 27.33 -9.10 5.09
C GLY A 529 28.10 -9.32 3.78
N ASN A 530 28.51 -10.55 3.54
CA ASN A 530 29.11 -10.92 2.26
C ASN A 530 28.03 -11.03 1.19
N LYS A 531 28.42 -10.70 -0.06
CA LYS A 531 27.53 -10.81 -1.21
C LYS A 531 27.08 -12.26 -1.40
N ASP A 532 25.78 -12.48 -1.47
CA ASP A 532 25.22 -13.77 -1.86
C ASP A 532 25.36 -13.94 -3.38
N LYS A 533 26.24 -14.91 -3.77
CA LYS A 533 26.50 -15.21 -5.19
C LYS A 533 25.39 -16.04 -5.83
N SER A 534 24.48 -16.60 -5.05
CA SER A 534 23.34 -17.36 -5.55
C SER A 534 22.21 -16.45 -6.04
N LEU A 535 22.15 -15.20 -5.53
CA LEU A 535 21.15 -14.22 -5.90
C LEU A 535 21.60 -13.38 -7.09
N LYS A 536 20.66 -13.14 -8.02
CA LYS A 536 20.85 -12.20 -9.13
C LYS A 536 20.42 -10.83 -8.68
N ALA A 537 21.36 -10.00 -8.23
CA ALA A 537 21.08 -8.62 -7.85
C ALA A 537 20.47 -7.82 -9.02
N GLU A 538 19.40 -7.07 -8.74
CA GLU A 538 18.83 -6.12 -9.71
C GLU A 538 19.79 -4.94 -9.92
N TYR A 539 20.39 -4.46 -8.83
CA TYR A 539 21.37 -3.36 -8.85
C TYR A 539 22.77 -3.85 -8.48
N LYS A 540 23.72 -3.74 -9.41
CA LYS A 540 25.12 -4.08 -9.18
C LYS A 540 25.84 -2.92 -8.50
N LEU A 541 25.73 -2.81 -7.19
CA LEU A 541 26.29 -1.71 -6.40
C LEU A 541 27.51 -2.16 -5.60
N PRO A 542 28.57 -1.32 -5.51
CA PRO A 542 29.73 -1.58 -4.67
C PRO A 542 29.43 -1.24 -3.19
N MET A 543 28.53 -2.02 -2.56
CA MET A 543 27.95 -1.72 -1.26
C MET A 543 29.00 -1.58 -0.16
N LYS A 544 29.94 -2.54 -0.03
CA LYS A 544 30.96 -2.52 1.04
C LYS A 544 31.91 -1.34 0.92
N LEU A 545 32.38 -1.07 -0.29
CA LEU A 545 33.27 0.06 -0.54
C LEU A 545 32.53 1.39 -0.30
N GLY A 546 31.31 1.53 -0.82
CA GLY A 546 30.50 2.73 -0.61
C GLY A 546 30.26 3.02 0.86
N ILE A 547 29.85 2.01 1.63
CA ILE A 547 29.68 2.13 3.08
C ILE A 547 30.99 2.52 3.76
N TYR A 548 32.11 1.85 3.43
CA TYR A 548 33.40 2.17 4.02
C TYR A 548 33.83 3.62 3.78
N VAL A 549 33.69 4.10 2.55
CA VAL A 549 34.11 5.46 2.18
C VAL A 549 33.22 6.52 2.86
N LEU A 550 31.90 6.29 2.87
CA LEU A 550 30.92 7.22 3.43
C LEU A 550 30.89 7.26 4.95
N THR A 551 31.32 6.18 5.61
CA THR A 551 31.27 6.07 7.06
C THR A 551 32.34 6.97 7.71
N ASP A 552 31.91 7.85 8.61
CA ASP A 552 32.80 8.69 9.39
C ASP A 552 33.45 7.94 10.58
N HIS A 553 34.28 8.64 11.38
CA HIS A 553 34.96 8.09 12.56
C HIS A 553 33.98 7.74 13.70
N ASN A 554 32.76 8.29 13.72
CA ASN A 554 31.70 7.98 14.69
C ASN A 554 30.75 6.90 14.18
N LYS A 555 31.07 6.22 13.07
CA LYS A 555 30.25 5.22 12.40
C LYS A 555 28.93 5.76 11.83
N HIS A 556 28.90 7.03 11.47
CA HIS A 556 27.76 7.65 10.81
C HIS A 556 27.97 7.75 9.30
N ILE A 557 26.87 7.65 8.57
CA ILE A 557 26.77 8.03 7.16
C ILE A 557 25.65 9.03 7.06
N ASP A 558 25.92 10.23 6.55
CA ASP A 558 24.93 11.26 6.27
C ASP A 558 24.92 11.56 4.79
N LEU A 559 23.74 11.44 4.15
CA LEU A 559 23.55 11.62 2.73
C LEU A 559 22.36 12.53 2.45
N ASP A 560 22.56 13.53 1.63
CA ASP A 560 21.50 14.32 1.01
C ASP A 560 21.23 13.75 -0.41
N ILE A 561 20.06 13.13 -0.60
CA ILE A 561 19.71 12.49 -1.85
C ILE A 561 18.55 13.27 -2.49
N PRO A 562 18.81 14.08 -3.51
CA PRO A 562 17.73 14.71 -4.27
C PRO A 562 16.99 13.64 -5.09
N ILE A 563 15.66 13.71 -5.06
CA ILE A 563 14.79 12.86 -5.86
C ILE A 563 14.04 13.76 -6.84
N SER A 564 14.01 13.36 -8.11
CA SER A 564 13.25 14.03 -9.15
C SER A 564 12.69 13.02 -10.14
N GLY A 565 11.58 13.35 -10.78
CA GLY A 565 10.94 12.50 -11.77
C GLY A 565 9.68 13.13 -12.34
N ASP A 566 9.13 12.53 -13.39
CA ASP A 566 7.83 12.89 -13.94
C ASP A 566 6.86 11.71 -13.70
N ILE A 567 5.84 11.95 -12.88
CA ILE A 567 4.83 10.93 -12.57
C ILE A 567 3.90 10.63 -13.75
N ASN A 568 3.89 11.51 -14.76
CA ASN A 568 3.15 11.28 -16.01
C ASN A 568 3.86 10.26 -16.93
N SER A 569 5.16 10.02 -16.69
CA SER A 569 5.91 9.07 -17.50
C SER A 569 5.35 7.67 -17.37
N PRO A 570 5.11 6.94 -18.47
CA PRO A 570 4.65 5.55 -18.42
C PRO A 570 5.59 4.61 -17.65
N GLU A 571 6.86 4.94 -17.53
CA GLU A 571 7.88 4.15 -16.84
C GLU A 571 8.15 4.62 -15.40
N PHE A 572 7.37 5.60 -14.91
CA PHE A 572 7.59 6.12 -13.56
C PHE A 572 7.34 5.03 -12.50
N SER A 573 8.35 4.82 -11.65
CA SER A 573 8.27 3.98 -10.48
C SER A 573 9.05 4.62 -9.34
N LEU A 574 8.37 4.97 -8.26
CA LEU A 574 9.00 5.58 -7.09
C LEU A 574 10.15 4.71 -6.54
N ARG A 575 9.97 3.39 -6.52
CA ARG A 575 11.02 2.43 -6.14
C ARG A 575 12.24 2.54 -7.04
N LYS A 576 12.05 2.54 -8.36
CA LYS A 576 13.15 2.69 -9.33
C LYS A 576 13.86 4.04 -9.14
N VAL A 577 13.11 5.11 -8.89
CA VAL A 577 13.68 6.45 -8.63
C VAL A 577 14.55 6.45 -7.38
N ILE A 578 14.07 5.87 -6.27
CA ILE A 578 14.83 5.79 -5.00
C ILE A 578 16.10 4.95 -5.19
N TRP A 579 16.00 3.73 -5.73
CA TRP A 579 17.17 2.87 -5.92
C TRP A 579 18.16 3.46 -6.91
N ARG A 580 17.71 4.13 -7.97
CA ARG A 580 18.60 4.85 -8.89
C ARG A 580 19.34 5.99 -8.18
N ALA A 581 18.65 6.75 -7.35
CA ALA A 581 19.26 7.85 -6.61
C ALA A 581 20.32 7.34 -5.63
N ILE A 582 20.05 6.29 -4.84
CA ILE A 582 21.02 5.63 -3.94
C ILE A 582 22.16 5.04 -4.77
N GLY A 583 21.85 4.33 -5.84
CA GLY A 583 22.83 3.72 -6.73
C GLY A 583 23.79 4.76 -7.33
N ASN A 584 23.28 5.88 -7.79
CA ASN A 584 24.10 6.98 -8.32
C ASN A 584 25.07 7.55 -7.28
N VAL A 585 24.64 7.69 -6.02
CA VAL A 585 25.55 8.12 -4.93
C VAL A 585 26.67 7.08 -4.74
N LEU A 586 26.32 5.80 -4.58
CA LEU A 586 27.30 4.73 -4.37
C LEU A 586 28.25 4.58 -5.55
N LEU A 587 27.77 4.70 -6.79
CA LEU A 587 28.62 4.65 -7.98
C LEU A 587 29.56 5.87 -8.07
N LYS A 588 29.08 7.08 -7.78
CA LYS A 588 29.93 8.29 -7.72
C LYS A 588 30.99 8.16 -6.62
N VAL A 589 30.62 7.66 -5.45
CA VAL A 589 31.54 7.38 -4.34
C VAL A 589 32.61 6.36 -4.75
N ALA A 590 32.21 5.31 -5.44
CA ALA A 590 33.14 4.30 -5.93
C ALA A 590 34.05 4.84 -7.05
N ALA A 591 33.55 5.71 -7.92
CA ALA A 591 34.35 6.32 -8.98
C ALA A 591 35.36 7.35 -8.47
N SER A 592 35.07 8.06 -7.39
CA SER A 592 35.93 9.09 -6.82
C SER A 592 35.95 9.02 -5.28
N PRO A 593 36.39 7.90 -4.67
CA PRO A 593 36.27 7.68 -3.24
C PRO A 593 37.02 8.73 -2.44
N PHE A 594 38.14 9.25 -2.96
CA PHE A 594 38.95 10.24 -2.26
C PHE A 594 38.22 11.55 -1.96
N GLN A 595 37.32 11.98 -2.84
CA GLN A 595 36.51 13.20 -2.63
C GLN A 595 35.44 13.01 -1.54
N TRP A 596 34.95 11.78 -1.33
CA TRP A 596 33.92 11.44 -0.36
C TRP A 596 34.45 10.97 1.00
N MET A 597 35.76 10.65 1.08
CA MET A 597 36.39 10.28 2.34
C MET A 597 36.53 11.49 3.26
N ASN A 598 36.39 11.26 4.55
CA ASN A 598 36.69 12.31 5.51
C ASN A 598 38.20 12.66 5.50
N PRO A 599 38.61 13.87 5.93
CA PRO A 599 40.02 14.32 5.86
C PRO A 599 41.04 13.36 6.48
N LEU A 600 40.69 12.72 7.59
CA LEU A 600 41.59 11.75 8.25
C LEU A 600 41.85 10.51 7.39
N LYS A 601 40.82 9.98 6.72
CA LYS A 601 40.96 8.90 5.77
C LYS A 601 41.73 9.33 4.51
N GLN A 602 41.53 10.58 4.04
CA GLN A 602 42.29 11.15 2.93
C GLN A 602 43.80 11.20 3.22
N GLU A 603 44.18 11.66 4.41
CA GLU A 603 45.56 11.68 4.85
C GLU A 603 46.19 10.28 4.90
N THR A 604 45.45 9.29 5.37
CA THR A 604 45.89 7.91 5.49
C THR A 604 46.22 7.25 4.15
N PHE A 605 45.36 7.51 3.12
CA PHE A 605 45.49 6.83 1.80
C PHE A 605 46.06 7.71 0.69
N GLN A 606 46.99 8.55 1.03
CA GLN A 606 47.72 9.36 0.03
C GLN A 606 48.58 8.49 -0.89
N SER A 607 48.71 8.90 -2.15
CA SER A 607 49.65 8.27 -3.09
C SER A 607 51.10 8.41 -2.61
N VAL A 608 51.94 7.38 -2.85
CA VAL A 608 53.38 7.41 -2.54
C VAL A 608 54.12 7.84 -3.80
N PRO A 609 54.89 8.95 -3.79
CA PRO A 609 55.66 9.39 -4.95
C PRO A 609 56.66 8.33 -5.41
N ILE A 610 56.98 8.31 -6.71
CA ILE A 610 58.05 7.47 -7.26
C ILE A 610 59.17 8.35 -7.80
N ASP A 611 60.33 8.31 -7.16
CA ASP A 611 61.55 8.81 -7.77
C ASP A 611 62.34 7.61 -8.32
N LEU A 612 62.33 7.47 -9.65
CA LEU A 612 62.99 6.36 -10.33
C LEU A 612 64.53 6.33 -10.14
N LEU A 613 65.13 7.48 -9.81
CA LEU A 613 66.60 7.61 -9.65
C LEU A 613 67.01 7.50 -8.18
N ALA A 614 66.11 7.54 -7.23
CA ALA A 614 66.41 7.37 -5.82
C ALA A 614 66.74 5.89 -5.49
N PRO A 615 67.73 5.60 -4.67
CA PRO A 615 68.13 4.24 -4.36
C PRO A 615 67.14 3.48 -3.46
N GLY A 616 66.20 4.18 -2.88
CA GLY A 616 65.18 3.61 -1.96
C GLY A 616 63.95 4.52 -1.80
N LEU A 617 63.22 4.30 -0.72
CA LEU A 617 62.12 5.14 -0.25
C LEU A 617 62.70 6.14 0.78
N ASP A 618 62.12 7.33 0.83
CA ASP A 618 62.43 8.30 1.88
C ASP A 618 61.60 8.08 3.17
N SER A 619 61.85 8.90 4.20
CA SER A 619 61.16 8.78 5.48
C SER A 619 59.67 9.13 5.39
N GLU A 620 59.29 10.00 4.45
CA GLU A 620 57.90 10.40 4.25
C GLU A 620 57.14 9.27 3.53
N ASP A 621 57.78 8.61 2.55
CA ASP A 621 57.19 7.45 1.88
C ASP A 621 56.93 6.31 2.87
N TYR A 622 57.85 6.03 3.79
CA TYR A 622 57.64 5.02 4.84
C TYR A 622 56.54 5.42 5.78
N ALA A 623 56.46 6.68 6.21
CA ALA A 623 55.38 7.14 7.09
C ALA A 623 53.99 6.98 6.44
N ARG A 624 53.84 7.19 5.11
CA ARG A 624 52.61 6.93 4.36
C ARG A 624 52.23 5.45 4.32
N ILE A 625 53.21 4.58 4.12
CA ILE A 625 53.02 3.13 4.14
C ILE A 625 52.61 2.66 5.55
N ASP A 626 53.24 3.19 6.61
CA ASP A 626 52.93 2.87 8.00
C ASP A 626 51.49 3.31 8.34
N ALA A 627 51.06 4.51 7.91
CA ALA A 627 49.70 4.97 8.10
C ALA A 627 48.64 4.05 7.44
N MET A 628 48.92 3.58 6.23
CA MET A 628 48.08 2.59 5.55
C MET A 628 48.05 1.26 6.31
N ALA A 629 49.22 0.78 6.76
CA ALA A 629 49.37 -0.47 7.52
C ALA A 629 48.60 -0.42 8.86
N GLU A 630 48.67 0.69 9.59
CA GLU A 630 47.90 0.88 10.84
C GLU A 630 46.40 0.90 10.57
N ALA A 631 45.92 1.53 9.47
CA ALA A 631 44.52 1.49 9.08
C ALA A 631 44.06 0.05 8.79
N LEU A 632 44.88 -0.77 8.14
CA LEU A 632 44.59 -2.18 7.86
C LEU A 632 44.54 -3.05 9.13
N LYS A 633 45.30 -2.70 10.16
CA LYS A 633 45.22 -3.37 11.48
C LYS A 633 43.90 -3.03 12.19
N ALA A 634 43.46 -1.79 12.07
CA ALA A 634 42.23 -1.33 12.68
C ALA A 634 40.98 -1.91 12.00
N ASP A 635 41.03 -2.20 10.70
CA ASP A 635 39.95 -2.75 9.92
C ASP A 635 40.39 -3.92 9.03
N SER A 636 40.14 -5.14 9.51
CA SER A 636 40.57 -6.38 8.82
C SER A 636 39.77 -6.66 7.53
N SER A 637 38.66 -5.93 7.26
CA SER A 637 37.92 -6.05 6.01
C SER A 637 38.54 -5.29 4.85
N LEU A 638 39.40 -4.31 5.18
CA LEU A 638 40.06 -3.45 4.21
C LEU A 638 41.35 -4.11 3.71
N LYS A 639 41.59 -4.03 2.42
CA LYS A 639 42.87 -4.36 1.81
C LYS A 639 43.35 -3.19 0.97
N VAL A 640 44.68 -3.04 0.86
CA VAL A 640 45.33 -2.01 0.04
C VAL A 640 46.14 -2.67 -1.05
N ARG A 641 46.03 -2.15 -2.28
CA ARG A 641 46.90 -2.49 -3.37
C ARG A 641 47.60 -1.23 -3.89
N LEU A 642 48.93 -1.18 -3.82
CA LEU A 642 49.67 -0.10 -4.44
C LEU A 642 49.92 -0.43 -5.92
N LYS A 643 49.55 0.50 -6.82
CA LYS A 643 49.67 0.37 -8.25
C LYS A 643 50.73 1.34 -8.76
N PRO A 644 51.89 0.89 -9.26
CA PRO A 644 52.88 1.79 -9.86
C PRO A 644 52.34 2.47 -11.09
N ARG A 645 52.32 3.78 -11.07
CA ARG A 645 51.87 4.65 -12.17
C ARG A 645 53.05 5.57 -12.52
N VAL A 646 53.67 5.32 -13.64
CA VAL A 646 54.89 6.03 -14.09
C VAL A 646 54.72 6.48 -15.52
N ASN A 647 55.08 7.73 -15.82
CA ASN A 647 55.04 8.24 -17.18
C ASN A 647 56.16 7.55 -17.99
N TYR A 648 55.74 6.59 -18.83
CA TYR A 648 56.64 5.75 -19.60
C TYR A 648 57.71 6.52 -20.38
N ASN A 649 57.34 7.54 -21.16
CA ASN A 649 58.26 8.29 -21.99
C ASN A 649 59.34 9.01 -21.15
N ARG A 650 58.93 9.63 -20.04
CA ARG A 650 59.81 10.33 -19.10
C ARG A 650 60.73 9.34 -18.38
N ALA A 651 60.22 8.20 -17.99
CA ALA A 651 60.93 7.16 -17.28
C ALA A 651 62.03 6.55 -18.17
N VAL A 652 61.69 6.18 -19.39
CA VAL A 652 62.61 5.66 -20.38
C VAL A 652 63.71 6.67 -20.70
N GLN A 653 63.35 7.94 -20.86
CA GLN A 653 64.34 9.01 -21.05
C GLN A 653 65.30 9.10 -19.88
N LYS A 654 64.83 9.16 -18.63
CA LYS A 654 65.62 9.23 -17.41
C LYS A 654 66.58 8.03 -17.28
N ILE A 655 66.09 6.83 -17.59
CA ILE A 655 66.92 5.60 -17.55
C ILE A 655 68.06 5.66 -18.62
N ASN A 656 67.75 6.09 -19.84
CA ASN A 656 68.72 6.22 -20.88
C ASN A 656 69.81 7.26 -20.52
N GLU A 657 69.37 8.39 -19.94
CA GLU A 657 70.27 9.45 -19.49
C GLU A 657 71.15 8.99 -18.35
N LEU A 658 70.60 8.21 -17.38
CA LEU A 658 71.33 7.63 -16.27
C LEU A 658 72.35 6.62 -16.79
N ASN A 659 72.02 5.75 -17.73
CA ASN A 659 72.92 4.80 -18.34
C ASN A 659 74.13 5.48 -19.03
N LEU A 660 73.84 6.59 -19.73
CA LEU A 660 74.94 7.37 -20.35
C LEU A 660 75.86 7.96 -19.29
N LYS A 661 75.31 8.50 -18.18
CA LYS A 661 76.10 9.05 -17.08
C LYS A 661 76.90 7.96 -16.39
N ILE A 662 76.32 6.80 -16.13
CA ILE A 662 77.01 5.64 -15.55
C ILE A 662 78.12 5.17 -16.45
N ALA A 663 77.93 5.06 -17.74
CA ALA A 663 78.93 4.65 -18.71
C ALA A 663 80.10 5.65 -18.76
N TYR A 664 79.80 6.95 -18.74
CA TYR A 664 80.84 8.00 -18.67
C TYR A 664 81.58 7.95 -17.36
N TYR A 665 80.92 7.79 -16.22
CA TYR A 665 81.53 7.67 -14.89
C TYR A 665 82.47 6.47 -14.82
N ASN A 666 82.00 5.30 -15.26
CA ASN A 666 82.84 4.11 -15.30
C ASN A 666 84.04 4.24 -16.24
N ALA A 667 83.90 4.93 -17.35
CA ALA A 667 85.00 5.16 -18.29
C ALA A 667 86.07 6.15 -17.75
N THR A 668 85.66 7.08 -16.90
CA THR A 668 86.51 8.19 -16.44
C THR A 668 86.98 8.11 -14.98
N GLN A 669 86.15 7.57 -14.09
CA GLN A 669 86.39 7.59 -12.63
C GLN A 669 86.08 6.25 -11.95
N GLY A 670 85.52 5.26 -12.67
CA GLY A 670 85.18 3.97 -12.15
C GLY A 670 86.42 3.14 -11.78
N ASP A 671 86.30 2.30 -10.79
CA ASP A 671 87.40 1.31 -10.48
C ASP A 671 87.18 0.05 -11.39
N GLU A 672 88.20 -0.81 -11.42
CA GLU A 672 88.18 -2.05 -12.21
C GLU A 672 87.05 -3.07 -11.77
N SER A 673 86.44 -2.88 -10.58
CA SER A 673 85.45 -3.77 -10.05
C SER A 673 84.07 -3.51 -10.73
N GLY A 674 83.77 -2.33 -11.28
CA GLY A 674 82.47 -1.94 -11.82
C GLY A 674 81.42 -1.83 -10.77
N TYR A 675 81.72 -1.88 -9.48
CA TYR A 675 80.80 -1.71 -8.37
C TYR A 675 80.63 -0.23 -8.06
N LEU A 676 79.37 0.26 -8.06
CA LEU A 676 78.99 1.62 -7.70
C LEU A 676 78.48 1.67 -6.29
N ASP A 677 79.06 2.48 -5.41
CA ASP A 677 78.52 2.75 -4.08
C ASP A 677 77.57 3.93 -4.06
N MET A 678 76.99 4.25 -2.89
CA MET A 678 76.00 5.34 -2.73
C MET A 678 76.60 6.71 -3.04
N LEU A 679 77.90 6.92 -2.78
CA LEU A 679 78.62 8.18 -3.12
C LEU A 679 78.78 8.30 -4.60
N ASP A 680 79.03 7.22 -5.32
CA ASP A 680 79.17 7.19 -6.76
C ASP A 680 77.86 7.51 -7.44
N PHE A 681 76.73 6.94 -6.96
CA PHE A 681 75.41 7.27 -7.43
C PHE A 681 75.06 8.74 -7.21
N ALA A 682 75.41 9.33 -6.09
CA ALA A 682 75.23 10.76 -5.87
C ALA A 682 76.05 11.61 -6.87
N ARG A 683 77.29 11.27 -7.12
CA ARG A 683 78.08 11.96 -8.11
C ARG A 683 77.56 11.80 -9.55
N ILE A 684 77.08 10.63 -9.93
CA ILE A 684 76.48 10.34 -11.20
C ILE A 684 75.22 11.16 -11.40
N ASN A 685 74.35 11.26 -10.37
CA ASN A 685 73.15 12.05 -10.43
C ASN A 685 73.39 13.56 -10.62
N ASP A 686 74.39 14.08 -9.93
CA ASP A 686 74.79 15.48 -10.03
C ASP A 686 75.43 15.86 -11.38
N MET A 687 75.90 14.88 -12.19
CA MET A 687 76.45 15.12 -13.51
C MET A 687 75.40 15.76 -14.44
N LYS A 688 75.79 16.83 -15.15
CA LYS A 688 75.00 17.47 -16.16
C LYS A 688 75.22 16.77 -17.51
N LEU A 689 74.16 16.24 -18.06
CA LEU A 689 74.13 15.57 -19.38
C LEU A 689 74.59 16.55 -20.53
N SER A 690 74.40 17.87 -20.31
CA SER A 690 74.81 18.93 -21.24
C SER A 690 76.25 19.30 -21.09
N GLY A 691 77.07 18.77 -20.20
CA GLY A 691 78.49 18.99 -20.04
C GLY A 691 79.26 18.61 -21.33
N SER A 692 80.28 19.36 -21.67
CA SER A 692 81.07 19.14 -22.92
C SER A 692 81.62 17.73 -22.93
N GLU A 693 82.19 17.30 -21.82
CA GLU A 693 82.87 15.99 -21.66
C GLU A 693 81.92 14.80 -21.82
N VAL A 694 80.70 14.86 -21.20
CA VAL A 694 79.66 13.84 -21.35
C VAL A 694 79.17 13.79 -22.81
N ARG A 695 78.99 14.93 -23.45
CA ARG A 695 78.57 14.99 -24.86
C ARG A 695 79.62 14.40 -25.80
N GLU A 696 80.94 14.77 -25.67
CA GLU A 696 81.97 14.23 -26.47
C GLU A 696 82.11 12.72 -26.29
N PHE A 697 81.97 12.23 -25.08
CA PHE A 697 81.92 10.81 -24.80
C PHE A 697 80.72 10.12 -25.51
N ALA A 698 79.53 10.68 -25.42
CA ALA A 698 78.34 10.15 -26.12
C ALA A 698 78.56 10.15 -27.66
N ASP A 699 79.13 11.22 -28.19
CA ASP A 699 79.48 11.32 -29.62
C ASP A 699 80.48 10.24 -30.07
N SER A 700 81.54 10.02 -29.30
CA SER A 700 82.46 8.95 -29.55
C SER A 700 81.87 7.55 -29.58
N MET A 701 80.90 7.29 -28.65
CA MET A 701 80.19 6.02 -28.57
C MET A 701 79.28 5.82 -29.77
N LEU A 702 78.57 6.88 -30.22
CA LEU A 702 77.68 6.84 -31.39
C LEU A 702 78.41 6.61 -32.68
N VAL A 703 79.56 7.36 -32.90
CA VAL A 703 80.48 7.16 -34.03
C VAL A 703 81.02 5.72 -34.05
N ALA A 704 81.44 5.18 -32.92
CA ALA A 704 81.85 3.79 -32.84
C ALA A 704 80.77 2.75 -33.21
N ARG A 705 79.50 3.15 -33.11
CA ARG A 705 78.32 2.37 -33.59
C ARG A 705 77.88 2.71 -35.02
N GLY A 706 78.63 3.63 -35.69
CA GLY A 706 78.33 4.06 -37.06
C GLY A 706 77.09 5.02 -37.14
N ILE A 707 76.75 5.71 -36.06
CA ILE A 707 75.64 6.67 -36.00
C ILE A 707 76.23 8.09 -36.00
N ASP A 708 75.72 9.00 -36.87
CA ASP A 708 76.13 10.39 -36.90
C ASP A 708 75.48 11.17 -35.71
N PRO A 709 76.22 11.75 -34.79
CA PRO A 709 75.70 12.46 -33.61
C PRO A 709 75.30 13.91 -33.89
N GLN A 710 75.51 14.44 -35.13
CA GLN A 710 75.18 15.85 -35.49
C GLN A 710 73.70 16.17 -35.34
N GLY A 711 73.39 17.30 -34.67
CA GLY A 711 72.06 17.77 -34.45
C GLY A 711 71.26 17.08 -33.38
N MET A 712 71.77 16.06 -32.73
CA MET A 712 71.15 15.31 -31.63
C MET A 712 71.32 16.05 -30.31
N THR A 713 70.28 16.15 -29.55
CA THR A 713 70.32 16.53 -28.13
C THR A 713 71.00 15.44 -27.30
N SER A 714 71.49 15.76 -26.08
CA SER A 714 72.10 14.77 -25.18
C SER A 714 71.15 13.64 -24.83
N SER A 715 69.86 13.93 -24.71
CA SER A 715 68.80 12.92 -24.43
C SER A 715 68.60 11.99 -25.65
N GLU A 716 68.62 12.53 -26.87
CA GLU A 716 68.50 11.71 -28.07
C GLU A 716 69.70 10.82 -28.27
N LYS A 717 70.90 11.29 -27.95
CA LYS A 717 72.10 10.48 -27.92
C LYS A 717 72.00 9.33 -26.93
N ALA A 718 71.59 9.63 -25.69
CA ALA A 718 71.38 8.61 -24.69
C ALA A 718 70.35 7.55 -25.15
N ARG A 719 69.26 7.99 -25.81
CA ARG A 719 68.26 7.10 -26.35
C ARG A 719 68.75 6.19 -27.46
N GLN A 720 69.57 6.69 -28.32
CA GLN A 720 70.22 5.94 -29.41
C GLN A 720 71.23 4.88 -28.84
N LEU A 721 71.92 5.23 -27.76
CA LEU A 721 72.88 4.33 -27.13
C LEU A 721 72.28 3.22 -26.27
N TYR A 722 71.15 3.50 -25.57
CA TYR A 722 70.64 2.64 -24.53
C TYR A 722 69.08 2.33 -24.64
N GLY A 723 68.40 2.86 -25.68
CA GLY A 723 66.96 2.73 -25.85
C GLY A 723 66.46 1.28 -25.83
N ASP A 724 67.23 0.36 -26.46
CA ASP A 724 66.90 -1.05 -26.56
C ASP A 724 66.77 -1.76 -25.20
N MET A 725 67.49 -1.25 -24.18
CA MET A 725 67.58 -1.83 -22.84
C MET A 725 66.62 -1.16 -21.85
N ALA A 726 66.05 -0.02 -22.21
CA ALA A 726 65.34 0.83 -21.25
C ALA A 726 64.04 0.19 -20.71
N ASP A 727 63.30 -0.55 -21.53
CA ASP A 727 62.07 -1.23 -21.15
C ASP A 727 62.32 -2.29 -20.06
N GLU A 728 63.37 -3.13 -20.26
CA GLU A 728 63.77 -4.17 -19.30
C GLU A 728 64.26 -3.56 -17.99
N GLN A 729 65.06 -2.49 -18.08
CA GLN A 729 65.58 -1.79 -16.90
C GLN A 729 64.47 -1.09 -16.12
N LEU A 730 63.50 -0.44 -16.79
CA LEU A 730 62.36 0.18 -16.13
C LEU A 730 61.58 -0.85 -15.32
N LEU A 731 61.28 -2.00 -15.94
CA LEU A 731 60.57 -3.07 -15.24
C LEU A 731 61.40 -3.61 -14.04
N LYS A 732 62.73 -3.75 -14.18
CA LYS A 732 63.61 -4.18 -13.07
C LYS A 732 63.63 -3.17 -11.92
N VAL A 733 63.73 -1.86 -12.22
CA VAL A 733 63.71 -0.80 -11.19
C VAL A 733 62.39 -0.82 -10.43
N LEU A 734 61.26 -0.89 -11.13
CA LEU A 734 59.95 -0.94 -10.49
C LEU A 734 59.73 -2.24 -9.70
N ALA A 735 60.18 -3.39 -10.19
CA ALA A 735 60.11 -4.65 -9.47
C ALA A 735 61.00 -4.61 -8.19
N MET A 736 62.17 -4.01 -8.25
CA MET A 736 63.01 -3.82 -7.08
C MET A 736 62.38 -2.92 -6.04
N ARG A 737 61.74 -1.79 -6.43
CA ARG A 737 61.01 -0.91 -5.53
C ARG A 737 59.82 -1.63 -4.89
N ASN A 738 59.05 -2.36 -5.67
CA ASN A 738 57.96 -3.22 -5.14
C ASN A 738 58.52 -4.21 -4.09
N GLY A 739 59.70 -4.81 -4.35
CA GLY A 739 60.37 -5.69 -3.41
C GLY A 739 60.85 -5.01 -2.11
N ILE A 740 61.24 -3.73 -2.16
CA ILE A 740 61.59 -2.93 -0.98
C ILE A 740 60.34 -2.72 -0.12
N ILE A 741 59.24 -2.24 -0.73
CA ILE A 741 57.97 -2.00 -0.04
C ILE A 741 57.42 -3.31 0.57
N SER A 742 57.36 -4.38 -0.21
CA SER A 742 56.88 -5.68 0.28
C SER A 742 57.69 -6.20 1.49
N ARG A 743 59.03 -6.10 1.43
CA ARG A 743 59.89 -6.52 2.55
C ARG A 743 59.73 -5.64 3.77
N TYR A 744 59.60 -4.33 3.57
CA TYR A 744 59.36 -3.40 4.65
C TYR A 744 58.04 -3.72 5.38
N VAL A 745 56.92 -3.84 4.66
CA VAL A 745 55.63 -4.18 5.24
C VAL A 745 55.67 -5.52 5.94
N ALA A 746 56.27 -6.57 5.32
CA ALA A 746 56.35 -7.91 5.91
C ALA A 746 57.23 -7.94 7.18
N PHE A 747 58.25 -7.05 7.30
CA PHE A 747 59.11 -6.99 8.47
C PHE A 747 58.55 -6.09 9.58
N GLN A 748 58.09 -4.87 9.22
CA GLN A 748 57.63 -3.85 10.16
C GLN A 748 56.21 -4.08 10.65
N HIS A 749 55.37 -4.67 9.78
CA HIS A 749 53.95 -4.94 10.03
C HIS A 749 53.60 -6.42 9.85
N SER A 750 54.42 -7.27 10.47
CA SER A 750 54.33 -8.75 10.37
C SER A 750 53.01 -9.35 10.86
N GLU A 751 52.23 -8.59 11.62
CA GLU A 751 50.91 -8.94 12.11
C GLU A 751 49.82 -8.81 11.03
N LEU A 752 50.06 -8.10 9.92
CA LEU A 752 49.08 -8.00 8.83
C LEU A 752 48.96 -9.31 8.05
N PRO A 753 47.74 -9.74 7.67
CA PRO A 753 47.56 -10.83 6.72
C PRO A 753 48.31 -10.53 5.42
N ALA A 754 48.98 -11.53 4.84
CA ALA A 754 49.77 -11.34 3.61
C ALA A 754 48.98 -10.76 2.43
N GLU A 755 47.65 -10.93 2.42
CA GLU A 755 46.75 -10.41 1.40
C GLU A 755 46.22 -9.00 1.70
N ALA A 756 46.42 -8.48 2.92
CA ALA A 756 45.90 -7.17 3.31
C ALA A 756 46.63 -6.01 2.62
N PHE A 757 47.94 -6.19 2.35
CA PHE A 757 48.77 -5.20 1.66
C PHE A 757 49.47 -5.85 0.45
N SER A 758 49.16 -5.40 -0.74
CA SER A 758 49.67 -5.99 -1.97
C SER A 758 50.20 -4.92 -2.95
N LEU A 759 51.05 -5.36 -3.87
CA LEU A 759 51.55 -4.50 -4.94
C LEU A 759 51.19 -5.08 -6.31
N GLU A 760 50.74 -4.20 -7.21
CA GLU A 760 50.47 -4.59 -8.59
C GLU A 760 51.73 -4.94 -9.34
N LYS A 761 51.69 -6.04 -10.10
CA LYS A 761 52.80 -6.42 -10.99
C LYS A 761 52.81 -5.51 -12.19
N VAL A 762 53.94 -4.84 -12.43
CA VAL A 762 54.09 -3.89 -13.52
C VAL A 762 54.23 -4.61 -14.87
N THR A 763 53.51 -4.12 -15.90
CA THR A 763 53.69 -4.51 -17.30
C THR A 763 53.96 -3.29 -18.17
N LEU A 764 54.59 -3.48 -19.31
CA LEU A 764 54.82 -2.35 -20.24
C LEU A 764 53.52 -1.76 -20.79
N GLU A 765 52.48 -2.57 -20.90
CA GLU A 765 51.18 -2.15 -21.36
C GLU A 765 50.55 -1.13 -20.40
N THR A 766 50.55 -1.48 -19.08
CA THR A 766 50.03 -0.59 -18.04
C THR A 766 50.80 0.73 -17.94
N LEU A 767 52.13 0.70 -18.13
CA LEU A 767 52.95 1.90 -18.11
C LEU A 767 52.71 2.79 -19.33
N LYS A 768 52.60 2.22 -20.54
CA LYS A 768 52.37 3.00 -21.76
C LYS A 768 51.02 3.69 -21.79
N ALA A 769 50.05 3.20 -21.05
CA ALA A 769 48.73 3.78 -20.91
C ALA A 769 48.65 4.99 -19.94
N TYR A 770 49.73 5.29 -19.19
CA TYR A 770 49.78 6.33 -18.17
C TYR A 770 50.64 7.52 -18.53
N SER A 771 50.09 8.74 -18.40
CA SER A 771 50.81 10.00 -18.75
C SER A 771 50.99 10.97 -17.56
N GLY A 772 50.50 10.66 -16.39
CA GLY A 772 50.50 11.52 -15.20
C GLY A 772 51.83 11.62 -14.46
N LYS A 773 51.79 12.01 -13.15
CA LYS A 773 52.96 12.08 -12.25
C LYS A 773 53.35 10.68 -11.76
N ASP A 774 54.64 10.44 -11.63
CA ASP A 774 55.21 9.17 -11.17
C ASP A 774 54.84 8.93 -9.68
N LYS A 775 54.03 7.91 -9.40
CA LYS A 775 53.50 7.59 -8.07
C LYS A 775 53.04 6.13 -7.95
N TYR A 776 52.96 5.65 -6.73
CA TYR A 776 52.10 4.52 -6.42
C TYR A 776 50.68 5.05 -6.17
N ALA A 777 49.77 4.75 -7.04
CA ALA A 777 48.36 4.97 -6.75
C ALA A 777 47.86 3.94 -5.74
N VAL A 778 46.99 4.36 -4.83
CA VAL A 778 46.42 3.51 -3.81
C VAL A 778 45.10 2.98 -4.31
N ALA A 779 44.93 1.68 -4.38
CA ALA A 779 43.65 1.04 -4.56
C ALA A 779 43.13 0.46 -3.23
N LEU A 780 41.93 0.79 -2.86
CA LEU A 780 41.24 0.20 -1.74
C LEU A 780 40.41 -1.00 -2.22
N ILE A 781 40.47 -2.08 -1.47
CA ILE A 781 39.72 -3.30 -1.73
C ILE A 781 38.87 -3.60 -0.49
N VAL A 782 37.57 -3.68 -0.64
CA VAL A 782 36.61 -4.04 0.41
C VAL A 782 35.70 -5.16 -0.12
N GLY A 783 35.89 -6.38 0.36
CA GLY A 783 35.21 -7.54 -0.20
C GLY A 783 35.69 -7.81 -1.64
N ASP A 784 34.77 -7.79 -2.60
CA ASP A 784 35.04 -7.98 -4.04
C ASP A 784 35.20 -6.63 -4.80
N ASP A 785 35.05 -5.49 -4.12
CA ASP A 785 35.10 -4.15 -4.71
C ASP A 785 36.54 -3.59 -4.64
N GLU A 786 37.11 -3.16 -5.77
CA GLU A 786 38.42 -2.53 -5.86
C GLU A 786 38.35 -1.17 -6.56
N VAL A 787 38.89 -0.12 -5.95
CA VAL A 787 38.84 1.25 -6.47
C VAL A 787 40.15 2.00 -6.20
N ASP A 788 40.61 2.76 -7.21
CA ASP A 788 41.75 3.64 -7.11
C ASP A 788 41.43 4.92 -6.36
N VAL A 789 42.17 5.20 -5.28
CA VAL A 789 42.04 6.43 -4.50
C VAL A 789 42.84 7.55 -5.12
N GLY A 790 42.24 8.70 -5.39
CA GLY A 790 42.99 9.91 -5.78
C GLY A 790 43.49 9.97 -7.24
N SER A 791 42.78 9.36 -8.19
CA SER A 791 43.02 9.56 -9.61
C SER A 791 42.20 10.77 -10.13
N PRO A 792 42.82 11.87 -10.57
CA PRO A 792 42.09 13.04 -11.11
C PRO A 792 41.57 12.88 -12.56
N GLU A 793 41.67 11.69 -13.16
CA GLU A 793 41.50 11.52 -14.61
C GLU A 793 40.05 11.32 -15.10
N THR A 794 39.04 11.43 -14.21
CA THR A 794 37.63 11.26 -14.61
C THR A 794 36.83 12.57 -14.77
N GLU A 795 37.48 13.74 -14.66
CA GLU A 795 36.74 15.01 -14.83
C GLU A 795 36.47 15.40 -16.30
N GLU A 796 37.20 14.85 -17.29
CA GLU A 796 36.98 15.17 -18.71
C GLU A 796 35.96 14.23 -19.39
N GLU A 797 35.86 12.96 -19.00
CA GLU A 797 34.88 12.04 -19.60
C GLU A 797 33.46 12.24 -19.06
N SER A 798 33.29 12.80 -17.85
CA SER A 798 31.95 13.05 -17.33
C SER A 798 31.26 14.29 -17.91
N LYS A 799 32.01 15.21 -18.49
CA LYS A 799 31.46 16.39 -19.17
C LYS A 799 30.99 16.10 -20.60
N ASP A 800 31.54 15.09 -21.25
CA ASP A 800 31.12 14.71 -22.61
C ASP A 800 29.89 13.78 -22.58
N THR A 801 29.62 13.09 -21.47
CA THR A 801 28.44 12.23 -21.33
C THR A 801 27.18 13.02 -20.93
N GLU A 802 27.33 14.12 -20.16
CA GLU A 802 26.20 15.01 -19.82
C GLU A 802 25.71 15.87 -21.01
N SER A 803 26.58 16.05 -22.03
CA SER A 803 26.21 16.85 -23.23
C SER A 803 25.58 16.03 -24.35
N GLN A 804 25.56 14.71 -24.29
CA GLN A 804 24.93 13.84 -25.29
C GLN A 804 23.56 13.29 -24.89
N GLU A 805 23.17 13.32 -23.59
CA GLU A 805 21.85 12.90 -23.15
C GLU A 805 20.78 14.00 -23.13
N ILE A 806 21.09 15.23 -23.55
CA ILE A 806 20.13 16.34 -23.67
C ILE A 806 19.58 16.51 -25.11
N THR A 807 19.99 15.67 -26.05
CA THR A 807 19.60 15.80 -27.47
C THR A 807 19.11 14.50 -28.12
N GLU A 808 18.47 13.59 -27.40
CA GLU A 808 17.61 12.54 -28.00
C GLU A 808 16.33 12.35 -27.19
#